data_cb6f780ca0e354b9c7a9d4ae37da7042
#
_entry.id   cb6f780ca0e354b9c7a9d4ae37da7042
#
_cell.length_a   1.000
_cell.length_b   1.000
_cell.length_c   1.000
_cell.angle_alpha   90.00
_cell.angle_beta   90.00
_cell.angle_gamma   90.00
#
_symmetry.space_group_name_H-M   'P 1'
#
loop_
_entity.id
_entity.type
_entity.pdbx_description
1 polymer ?
#
loop_
_entity_poly.entity_id
_entity_poly.type
_entity_poly.pdbx_seq_one_letter_code
_entity_poly.pdbx_strand_id
1 'polypeptide(L)'
;MYMKVFTTENIRNISLLGHRGSGKTTLVESILYVKDYIKRKGDVENGTTVSDFDKEEIRRIFSINTSLIPVEHNDVKLNFLDTPGYFDFVGEVVSALRVSASAVLVLDATAGVEVGTEKAWKLLEERKLPRIIFVNKMDKGYVNYPKLLAELKEKFGKKIAPFCIPIGEKDEFKGFVNVVDMVGRVFNGKECVDTPIPDDIDVSEVRNLLFEAIAETDEVLMDKYFAGEEFTKEEIVKGLHKGVVNGDIVPVMVGSAQQNIGIHTLLNYLELYMPCPTELFSGQRIGEDPTTQQEKVVKISSENPFSAIVFKTLVDPFIGKISFFKVNSGTIKKETEVFNPKKNKKERIAQILTMQGNKQIELDELRAGDIGATTKLQFTQTGDTLCDKNFPVVFNKIRFPKPNIYSGVLPADKNDDEKLSTAIQRVMEEDPTFIMNRNYETKQLLIGGQGEKHLYIILCKIKNKFGVHAELEDVIVSYRETILGKSEVEGKHKKQSGGAGQYGDVFIRFEHSDKDFEFIDEIKGGVVPRNYIPAVEKGLIEAKEKGVLAGYPVINFKATLYDGSYHPVDSNDLSFKLAAILAFKAGMEKAKPVLLEPFVRMEIRIPEEYMGDVMGDLNKRRGRVLGMDHTETGEQLLLAEVPEAEILKYSIDLRALTQGRGEFEYEFARYEEVPENISKRIIEERNKDK
;
A
#
# COMPACT_ATOMS: atom_id res chain seq x y z
N MET A 1 13.87 -6.66 -31.20
CA MET A 1 13.47 -7.99 -30.71
C MET A 1 11.97 -8.07 -30.98
N TYR A 2 11.50 -9.06 -31.69
CA TYR A 2 10.07 -9.28 -31.95
C TYR A 2 9.62 -10.40 -30.99
N MET A 3 8.55 -10.18 -30.23
CA MET A 3 7.97 -11.20 -29.39
C MET A 3 6.71 -11.75 -30.06
N LYS A 4 6.57 -13.09 -30.14
CA LYS A 4 5.41 -13.73 -30.77
C LYS A 4 4.16 -13.54 -29.89
N VAL A 5 2.98 -13.71 -30.50
CA VAL A 5 1.70 -13.74 -29.77
C VAL A 5 1.49 -15.14 -29.22
N PHE A 6 1.09 -15.23 -27.94
CA PHE A 6 0.85 -16.51 -27.25
C PHE A 6 -0.65 -16.76 -27.05
N THR A 7 -1.04 -18.02 -27.01
CA THR A 7 -2.39 -18.40 -26.60
C THR A 7 -2.53 -18.29 -25.07
N THR A 8 -3.75 -18.17 -24.57
CA THR A 8 -4.02 -18.01 -23.14
C THR A 8 -3.42 -19.12 -22.27
N GLU A 9 -3.42 -20.37 -22.79
CA GLU A 9 -2.89 -21.55 -22.11
C GLU A 9 -1.36 -21.48 -21.96
N ASN A 10 -0.69 -20.79 -22.88
CA ASN A 10 0.76 -20.68 -22.94
C ASN A 10 1.28 -19.38 -22.28
N ILE A 11 0.54 -18.84 -21.30
CA ILE A 11 0.96 -17.65 -20.54
C ILE A 11 1.04 -18.00 -19.06
N ARG A 12 2.08 -17.51 -18.39
CA ARG A 12 2.24 -17.56 -16.93
C ARG A 12 2.56 -16.15 -16.41
N ASN A 13 1.74 -15.64 -15.51
CA ASN A 13 1.99 -14.34 -14.86
C ASN A 13 2.48 -14.59 -13.44
N ILE A 14 3.72 -14.23 -13.17
CA ILE A 14 4.47 -14.67 -12.00
C ILE A 14 5.03 -13.46 -11.25
N SER A 15 4.63 -13.25 -10.00
CA SER A 15 5.27 -12.25 -9.14
C SER A 15 6.47 -12.84 -8.41
N LEU A 16 7.58 -12.11 -8.38
CA LEU A 16 8.73 -12.44 -7.54
C LEU A 16 8.56 -11.71 -6.20
N LEU A 17 8.42 -12.47 -5.13
CA LEU A 17 8.21 -11.96 -3.78
C LEU A 17 9.35 -12.41 -2.86
N GLY A 18 9.48 -11.76 -1.72
CA GLY A 18 10.47 -12.12 -0.70
C GLY A 18 11.04 -10.89 -0.01
N HIS A 19 11.77 -11.11 1.06
CA HIS A 19 12.39 -10.05 1.84
C HIS A 19 13.39 -9.24 0.99
N ARG A 20 13.70 -8.03 1.47
CA ARG A 20 14.77 -7.20 0.90
C ARG A 20 16.09 -7.96 0.90
N GLY A 21 16.82 -7.92 -0.21
CA GLY A 21 18.12 -8.57 -0.31
C GLY A 21 18.08 -10.08 -0.60
N SER A 22 16.90 -10.73 -0.66
CA SER A 22 16.81 -12.17 -1.00
C SER A 22 17.31 -12.53 -2.40
N GLY A 23 17.49 -11.54 -3.29
CA GLY A 23 18.04 -11.73 -4.63
C GLY A 23 17.00 -11.89 -5.74
N LYS A 24 15.81 -11.31 -5.60
CA LYS A 24 14.74 -11.29 -6.61
C LYS A 24 15.23 -10.73 -7.94
N THR A 25 15.76 -9.52 -7.93
CA THR A 25 16.30 -8.84 -9.12
C THR A 25 17.50 -9.60 -9.71
N THR A 26 18.38 -10.16 -8.87
CA THR A 26 19.48 -11.03 -9.33
C THR A 26 18.96 -12.29 -10.00
N LEU A 27 17.83 -12.84 -9.53
CA LEU A 27 17.18 -14.01 -10.15
C LEU A 27 16.63 -13.63 -11.54
N VAL A 28 16.02 -12.47 -11.69
CA VAL A 28 15.57 -11.95 -13.01
C VAL A 28 16.74 -11.80 -13.97
N GLU A 29 17.83 -11.17 -13.51
CA GLU A 29 19.05 -11.02 -14.33
C GLU A 29 19.61 -12.37 -14.78
N SER A 30 19.58 -13.36 -13.89
CA SER A 30 20.02 -14.72 -14.23
C SER A 30 19.11 -15.39 -15.26
N ILE A 31 17.79 -15.22 -15.13
CA ILE A 31 16.81 -15.73 -16.10
C ILE A 31 17.06 -15.09 -17.48
N LEU A 32 17.21 -13.78 -17.53
CA LEU A 32 17.47 -13.04 -18.77
C LEU A 32 18.80 -13.47 -19.41
N TYR A 33 19.84 -13.70 -18.60
CA TYR A 33 21.14 -14.14 -19.06
C TYR A 33 21.11 -15.57 -19.61
N VAL A 34 20.53 -16.52 -18.87
CA VAL A 34 20.41 -17.93 -19.25
C VAL A 34 19.54 -18.11 -20.48
N LYS A 35 18.60 -17.21 -20.74
CA LYS A 35 17.72 -17.22 -21.94
C LYS A 35 18.22 -16.32 -23.06
N ASP A 36 19.47 -15.86 -23.01
CA ASP A 36 20.14 -15.03 -24.03
C ASP A 36 19.43 -13.68 -24.34
N TYR A 37 18.61 -13.16 -23.44
CA TYR A 37 18.00 -11.83 -23.58
C TYR A 37 19.00 -10.70 -23.35
N ILE A 38 20.01 -10.96 -22.51
CA ILE A 38 21.13 -10.07 -22.22
C ILE A 38 22.46 -10.82 -22.41
N LYS A 39 23.46 -10.15 -22.98
CA LYS A 39 24.79 -10.72 -23.20
C LYS A 39 25.68 -10.75 -21.97
N ARG A 40 25.41 -9.86 -21.03
CA ARG A 40 26.10 -9.73 -19.75
C ARG A 40 25.06 -9.55 -18.67
N LYS A 41 25.19 -10.33 -17.62
CA LYS A 41 24.33 -10.23 -16.43
C LYS A 41 24.55 -8.90 -15.74
N GLY A 42 23.46 -8.21 -15.45
CA GLY A 42 23.49 -6.99 -14.66
C GLY A 42 23.77 -7.28 -13.18
N ASP A 43 24.16 -6.24 -12.49
CA ASP A 43 24.52 -6.29 -11.08
C ASP A 43 23.82 -5.16 -10.32
N VAL A 44 23.18 -5.50 -9.20
CA VAL A 44 22.37 -4.55 -8.41
C VAL A 44 23.27 -3.47 -7.79
N GLU A 45 24.45 -3.84 -7.27
CA GLU A 45 25.38 -2.92 -6.62
C GLU A 45 25.95 -1.90 -7.62
N ASN A 46 26.16 -2.34 -8.86
CA ASN A 46 26.64 -1.48 -9.94
C ASN A 46 25.53 -0.74 -10.70
N GLY A 47 24.25 -0.95 -10.34
CA GLY A 47 23.10 -0.29 -10.97
C GLY A 47 22.93 -0.62 -12.47
N THR A 48 23.27 -1.85 -12.88
CA THR A 48 23.27 -2.26 -14.30
C THR A 48 22.19 -3.28 -14.62
N THR A 49 21.26 -3.51 -13.71
CA THR A 49 20.16 -4.46 -13.90
C THR A 49 19.08 -3.93 -14.83
N VAL A 50 18.36 -4.83 -15.48
CA VAL A 50 17.22 -4.48 -16.35
C VAL A 50 16.01 -4.02 -15.54
N SER A 51 15.77 -4.61 -14.36
CA SER A 51 14.62 -4.31 -13.52
C SER A 51 14.71 -2.96 -12.82
N ASP A 52 15.86 -2.67 -12.19
CA ASP A 52 16.07 -1.45 -11.41
C ASP A 52 16.68 -0.35 -12.29
N PHE A 53 15.84 0.32 -13.06
CA PHE A 53 16.26 1.36 -14.02
C PHE A 53 15.95 2.79 -13.57
N ASP A 54 15.14 2.98 -12.52
CA ASP A 54 14.89 4.31 -11.94
C ASP A 54 16.16 4.84 -11.26
N LYS A 55 16.43 6.14 -11.39
CA LYS A 55 17.61 6.78 -10.79
C LYS A 55 17.70 6.59 -9.27
N GLU A 56 16.53 6.55 -8.59
CA GLU A 56 16.49 6.34 -7.15
C GLU A 56 16.74 4.87 -6.78
N GLU A 57 16.33 3.90 -7.61
CA GLU A 57 16.66 2.48 -7.44
C GLU A 57 18.15 2.25 -7.55
N ILE A 58 18.76 2.78 -8.63
CA ILE A 58 20.20 2.70 -8.86
C ILE A 58 20.99 3.34 -7.73
N ARG A 59 20.62 4.57 -7.34
CA ARG A 59 21.32 5.31 -6.28
C ARG A 59 21.26 4.61 -4.92
N ARG A 60 20.16 3.92 -4.64
CA ARG A 60 19.88 3.32 -3.34
C ARG A 60 20.15 1.84 -3.26
N ILE A 61 20.42 1.22 -4.40
CA ILE A 61 20.74 -0.22 -4.50
C ILE A 61 19.57 -1.08 -3.97
N PHE A 62 18.32 -0.70 -4.32
CA PHE A 62 17.13 -1.51 -4.08
C PHE A 62 15.95 -1.10 -4.98
N SER A 63 15.09 -2.07 -5.27
CA SER A 63 13.89 -1.89 -6.09
C SER A 63 12.83 -1.05 -5.36
N ILE A 64 12.24 -0.11 -6.08
CA ILE A 64 11.15 0.77 -5.62
C ILE A 64 9.87 0.45 -6.39
N ASN A 65 10.00 0.21 -7.70
CA ASN A 65 8.88 -0.04 -8.59
C ASN A 65 8.85 -1.51 -9.01
N THR A 66 7.67 -2.02 -9.33
CA THR A 66 7.54 -3.33 -9.98
C THR A 66 7.92 -3.23 -11.45
N SER A 67 8.82 -4.09 -11.91
CA SER A 67 9.23 -4.20 -13.30
C SER A 67 8.63 -5.42 -13.98
N LEU A 68 8.10 -5.25 -15.19
CA LEU A 68 7.60 -6.33 -16.04
C LEU A 68 8.74 -6.86 -16.92
N ILE A 69 8.98 -8.18 -16.85
CA ILE A 69 10.05 -8.87 -17.58
C ILE A 69 9.45 -10.12 -18.26
N PRO A 70 9.04 -10.00 -19.51
CA PRO A 70 8.56 -11.13 -20.29
C PRO A 70 9.73 -11.98 -20.82
N VAL A 71 9.62 -13.29 -20.67
CA VAL A 71 10.60 -14.28 -21.12
C VAL A 71 9.88 -15.42 -21.83
N GLU A 72 10.39 -15.86 -22.99
CA GLU A 72 9.91 -17.05 -23.68
C GLU A 72 10.71 -18.27 -23.20
N HIS A 73 10.00 -19.30 -22.75
CA HIS A 73 10.60 -20.58 -22.36
C HIS A 73 9.79 -21.72 -22.98
N ASN A 74 10.46 -22.52 -23.82
CA ASN A 74 9.80 -23.45 -24.72
C ASN A 74 8.69 -22.71 -25.50
N ASP A 75 7.48 -23.16 -25.53
CA ASP A 75 6.37 -22.43 -26.18
C ASP A 75 5.50 -21.62 -25.20
N VAL A 76 6.00 -21.31 -23.99
CA VAL A 76 5.30 -20.56 -22.95
C VAL A 76 5.91 -19.19 -22.75
N LYS A 77 5.07 -18.18 -22.57
CA LYS A 77 5.45 -16.83 -22.15
C LYS A 77 5.36 -16.71 -20.63
N LEU A 78 6.48 -16.46 -20.01
CA LEU A 78 6.58 -16.18 -18.58
C LEU A 78 6.69 -14.68 -18.37
N ASN A 79 5.65 -14.05 -17.86
CA ASN A 79 5.64 -12.63 -17.47
C ASN A 79 6.08 -12.53 -16.02
N PHE A 80 7.33 -12.21 -15.76
CA PHE A 80 7.83 -11.96 -14.42
C PHE A 80 7.50 -10.51 -14.00
N LEU A 81 6.99 -10.38 -12.80
CA LEU A 81 6.78 -9.09 -12.12
C LEU A 81 7.78 -9.05 -10.97
N ASP A 82 8.91 -8.38 -11.19
CA ASP A 82 9.95 -8.19 -10.17
C ASP A 82 9.50 -7.09 -9.21
N THR A 83 9.19 -7.47 -7.96
CA THR A 83 8.58 -6.58 -6.98
C THR A 83 9.58 -6.08 -5.94
N PRO A 84 9.36 -4.89 -5.36
CA PRO A 84 10.15 -4.39 -4.25
C PRO A 84 10.07 -5.30 -3.02
N GLY A 85 11.19 -5.42 -2.30
CA GLY A 85 11.25 -6.18 -1.04
C GLY A 85 11.09 -5.34 0.23
N TYR A 86 10.99 -4.01 0.10
CA TYR A 86 10.72 -3.10 1.22
C TYR A 86 9.22 -2.93 1.44
N PHE A 87 8.78 -2.95 2.69
CA PHE A 87 7.36 -2.77 3.06
C PHE A 87 6.80 -1.40 2.68
N ASP A 88 7.66 -0.40 2.61
CA ASP A 88 7.27 0.96 2.22
C ASP A 88 6.74 1.03 0.78
N PHE A 89 6.99 -0.01 -0.05
CA PHE A 89 6.50 -0.10 -1.43
C PHE A 89 5.49 -1.24 -1.63
N VAL A 90 4.78 -1.62 -0.59
CA VAL A 90 3.76 -2.69 -0.64
C VAL A 90 2.67 -2.44 -1.68
N GLY A 91 2.40 -1.20 -2.05
CA GLY A 91 1.47 -0.84 -3.13
C GLY A 91 1.85 -1.47 -4.46
N GLU A 92 3.13 -1.51 -4.78
CA GLU A 92 3.69 -2.17 -5.97
C GLU A 92 3.47 -3.69 -5.94
N VAL A 93 3.68 -4.31 -4.77
CA VAL A 93 3.42 -5.74 -4.55
C VAL A 93 1.93 -6.07 -4.74
N VAL A 94 1.05 -5.26 -4.15
CA VAL A 94 -0.42 -5.42 -4.26
C VAL A 94 -0.89 -5.29 -5.72
N SER A 95 -0.34 -4.33 -6.47
CA SER A 95 -0.59 -4.15 -7.90
C SER A 95 -0.15 -5.37 -8.72
N ALA A 96 1.05 -5.87 -8.49
CA ALA A 96 1.59 -7.05 -9.17
C ALA A 96 0.75 -8.30 -8.88
N LEU A 97 0.40 -8.55 -7.62
CA LEU A 97 -0.43 -9.69 -7.21
C LEU A 97 -1.85 -9.63 -7.79
N ARG A 98 -2.38 -8.46 -8.13
CA ARG A 98 -3.69 -8.32 -8.78
C ARG A 98 -3.75 -9.00 -10.15
N VAL A 99 -2.63 -9.05 -10.84
CA VAL A 99 -2.54 -9.56 -12.22
C VAL A 99 -1.79 -10.88 -12.33
N SER A 100 -1.10 -11.30 -11.29
CA SER A 100 -0.38 -12.57 -11.25
C SER A 100 -1.33 -13.76 -11.13
N ALA A 101 -0.88 -14.88 -11.62
CA ALA A 101 -1.53 -16.19 -11.48
C ALA A 101 -0.76 -17.08 -10.48
N SER A 102 0.48 -16.74 -10.18
CA SER A 102 1.35 -17.48 -9.26
C SER A 102 2.49 -16.59 -8.77
N ALA A 103 3.31 -17.11 -7.85
CA ALA A 103 4.48 -16.40 -7.36
C ALA A 103 5.68 -17.32 -7.17
N VAL A 104 6.87 -16.72 -7.27
CA VAL A 104 8.12 -17.30 -6.73
C VAL A 104 8.49 -16.53 -5.47
N LEU A 105 8.47 -17.20 -4.34
CA LEU A 105 8.91 -16.66 -3.06
C LEU A 105 10.41 -16.90 -2.93
N VAL A 106 11.21 -15.85 -3.14
CA VAL A 106 12.67 -15.91 -3.10
C VAL A 106 13.15 -15.71 -1.68
N LEU A 107 13.89 -16.65 -1.17
CA LEU A 107 14.38 -16.73 0.20
C LEU A 107 15.90 -16.75 0.22
N ASP A 108 16.51 -16.00 1.13
CA ASP A 108 17.94 -16.03 1.37
C ASP A 108 18.29 -17.22 2.27
N ALA A 109 19.04 -18.19 1.75
CA ALA A 109 19.41 -19.39 2.50
C ALA A 109 20.20 -19.11 3.79
N THR A 110 20.88 -17.97 3.86
CA THR A 110 21.69 -17.57 5.02
C THR A 110 20.87 -16.89 6.12
N ALA A 111 19.76 -16.26 5.75
CA ALA A 111 18.90 -15.47 6.65
C ALA A 111 17.69 -16.29 7.18
N GLY A 112 17.27 -17.33 6.46
CA GLY A 112 16.07 -18.10 6.80
C GLY A 112 14.77 -17.37 6.49
N VAL A 113 13.73 -17.61 7.28
CA VAL A 113 12.43 -17.01 7.10
C VAL A 113 12.39 -15.63 7.76
N GLU A 114 12.52 -14.59 6.94
CA GLU A 114 12.48 -13.20 7.37
C GLU A 114 11.05 -12.64 7.34
N VAL A 115 10.81 -11.52 8.02
CA VAL A 115 9.50 -10.85 8.08
C VAL A 115 8.90 -10.57 6.69
N GLY A 116 9.73 -10.20 5.70
CA GLY A 116 9.28 -10.00 4.33
C GLY A 116 8.77 -11.29 3.67
N THR A 117 9.34 -12.42 4.04
CA THR A 117 8.88 -13.74 3.60
C THR A 117 7.52 -14.07 4.23
N GLU A 118 7.37 -13.83 5.54
CA GLU A 118 6.10 -14.03 6.27
C GLU A 118 4.97 -13.16 5.70
N LYS A 119 5.23 -11.87 5.48
CA LYS A 119 4.24 -10.95 4.87
C LYS A 119 3.88 -11.32 3.44
N ALA A 120 4.87 -11.71 2.63
CA ALA A 120 4.62 -12.19 1.27
C ALA A 120 3.78 -13.48 1.28
N TRP A 121 4.07 -14.40 2.18
CA TRP A 121 3.29 -15.61 2.37
C TRP A 121 1.83 -15.30 2.73
N LYS A 122 1.59 -14.42 3.72
CA LYS A 122 0.25 -13.97 4.12
C LYS A 122 -0.54 -13.40 2.94
N LEU A 123 0.09 -12.52 2.14
CA LEU A 123 -0.53 -11.96 0.94
C LEU A 123 -0.90 -13.01 -0.11
N LEU A 124 -0.10 -14.07 -0.24
CA LEU A 124 -0.37 -15.19 -1.16
C LEU A 124 -1.49 -16.09 -0.64
N GLU A 125 -1.55 -16.36 0.68
CA GLU A 125 -2.64 -17.11 1.31
C GLU A 125 -3.99 -16.40 1.14
N GLU A 126 -4.05 -15.11 1.48
CA GLU A 126 -5.27 -14.30 1.35
C GLU A 126 -5.83 -14.30 -0.08
N ARG A 127 -4.96 -14.41 -1.08
CA ARG A 127 -5.34 -14.43 -2.50
C ARG A 127 -5.45 -15.82 -3.09
N LYS A 128 -5.15 -16.85 -2.30
CA LYS A 128 -5.11 -18.26 -2.74
C LYS A 128 -4.26 -18.45 -4.01
N LEU A 129 -3.10 -17.80 -4.05
CA LEU A 129 -2.20 -17.89 -5.20
C LEU A 129 -1.21 -19.03 -5.05
N PRO A 130 -1.08 -19.91 -6.06
CA PRO A 130 -0.03 -20.91 -6.16
C PRO A 130 1.36 -20.30 -6.08
N ARG A 131 2.31 -21.02 -5.49
CA ARG A 131 3.67 -20.51 -5.29
C ARG A 131 4.71 -21.60 -5.29
N ILE A 132 5.94 -21.22 -5.65
CA ILE A 132 7.17 -21.97 -5.46
C ILE A 132 8.08 -21.18 -4.52
N ILE A 133 8.77 -21.84 -3.60
CA ILE A 133 9.85 -21.24 -2.82
C ILE A 133 11.17 -21.51 -3.55
N PHE A 134 11.92 -20.46 -3.85
CA PHE A 134 13.28 -20.55 -4.37
C PHE A 134 14.27 -20.13 -3.30
N VAL A 135 14.94 -21.11 -2.69
CA VAL A 135 15.99 -20.90 -1.70
C VAL A 135 17.25 -20.52 -2.44
N ASN A 136 17.52 -19.23 -2.44
CA ASN A 136 18.63 -18.57 -3.15
C ASN A 136 19.88 -18.46 -2.27
N LYS A 137 21.01 -18.18 -2.88
CA LYS A 137 22.31 -17.98 -2.22
C LYS A 137 22.86 -19.22 -1.51
N MET A 138 22.54 -20.39 -2.03
CA MET A 138 23.06 -21.66 -1.52
C MET A 138 24.60 -21.76 -1.59
N ASP A 139 25.23 -20.94 -2.43
CA ASP A 139 26.67 -20.78 -2.59
C ASP A 139 27.36 -19.99 -1.46
N LYS A 140 26.61 -19.47 -0.49
CA LYS A 140 27.18 -18.69 0.61
C LYS A 140 27.51 -19.57 1.83
N GLY A 141 28.53 -19.15 2.59
CA GLY A 141 28.86 -19.78 3.87
C GLY A 141 27.68 -19.72 4.86
N TYR A 142 27.68 -20.62 5.84
CA TYR A 142 26.67 -20.67 6.94
C TYR A 142 25.26 -21.16 6.55
N VAL A 143 25.03 -21.68 5.34
CA VAL A 143 23.76 -22.29 4.97
C VAL A 143 23.60 -23.66 5.68
N ASN A 144 22.45 -23.86 6.32
CA ASN A 144 22.03 -25.13 6.88
C ASN A 144 20.64 -25.48 6.34
N TYR A 145 20.61 -26.20 5.22
CA TYR A 145 19.37 -26.51 4.50
C TYR A 145 18.37 -27.34 5.32
N PRO A 146 18.78 -28.41 6.07
CA PRO A 146 17.86 -29.17 6.91
C PRO A 146 17.16 -28.30 7.96
N LYS A 147 17.90 -27.40 8.61
CA LYS A 147 17.32 -26.48 9.59
C LYS A 147 16.33 -25.51 8.94
N LEU A 148 16.70 -24.96 7.78
CA LEU A 148 15.83 -24.06 7.00
C LEU A 148 14.54 -24.76 6.56
N LEU A 149 14.64 -26.01 6.09
CA LEU A 149 13.46 -26.78 5.70
C LEU A 149 12.53 -27.07 6.91
N ALA A 150 13.11 -27.36 8.07
CA ALA A 150 12.35 -27.52 9.30
C ALA A 150 11.62 -26.21 9.70
N GLU A 151 12.29 -25.06 9.63
CA GLU A 151 11.71 -23.75 9.87
C GLU A 151 10.56 -23.43 8.90
N LEU A 152 10.73 -23.73 7.61
CA LEU A 152 9.68 -23.57 6.61
C LEU A 152 8.45 -24.43 6.93
N LYS A 153 8.64 -25.69 7.33
CA LYS A 153 7.55 -26.60 7.72
C LYS A 153 6.86 -26.15 9.00
N GLU A 154 7.61 -25.65 9.99
CA GLU A 154 7.06 -25.12 11.22
C GLU A 154 6.17 -23.90 10.97
N LYS A 155 6.65 -22.93 10.18
CA LYS A 155 5.93 -21.68 9.93
C LYS A 155 4.80 -21.79 8.90
N PHE A 156 4.97 -22.61 7.85
CA PHE A 156 4.07 -22.65 6.71
C PHE A 156 3.31 -23.98 6.54
N GLY A 157 3.60 -24.94 7.40
CA GLY A 157 2.84 -26.18 7.52
C GLY A 157 3.31 -27.30 6.58
N LYS A 158 2.52 -28.38 6.58
CA LYS A 158 2.84 -29.65 5.91
C LYS A 158 2.92 -29.57 4.38
N LYS A 159 2.32 -28.56 3.78
CA LYS A 159 2.31 -28.35 2.32
C LYS A 159 3.69 -28.02 1.73
N ILE A 160 4.70 -27.76 2.56
CA ILE A 160 6.08 -27.52 2.15
C ILE A 160 6.72 -28.82 1.66
N ALA A 161 6.97 -28.91 0.36
CA ALA A 161 7.51 -30.10 -0.29
C ALA A 161 8.86 -29.81 -0.97
N PRO A 162 9.97 -30.38 -0.50
CA PRO A 162 11.27 -30.19 -1.12
C PRO A 162 11.35 -30.97 -2.45
N PHE A 163 11.43 -30.23 -3.57
CA PHE A 163 11.65 -30.81 -4.90
C PHE A 163 13.13 -30.96 -5.24
N CYS A 164 13.97 -30.24 -4.51
CA CYS A 164 15.40 -30.25 -4.70
C CYS A 164 16.13 -30.37 -3.35
N ILE A 165 17.13 -31.23 -3.29
CA ILE A 165 18.07 -31.40 -2.16
C ILE A 165 19.44 -30.94 -2.62
N PRO A 166 20.15 -30.04 -1.90
CA PRO A 166 21.45 -29.53 -2.32
C PRO A 166 22.53 -30.62 -2.40
N ILE A 167 23.41 -30.52 -3.39
CA ILE A 167 24.66 -31.32 -3.53
C ILE A 167 25.81 -30.41 -3.13
N GLY A 168 26.50 -30.78 -2.04
CA GLY A 168 27.54 -29.96 -1.44
C GLY A 168 26.98 -28.84 -0.57
N GLU A 169 27.83 -28.34 0.30
CA GLU A 169 27.48 -27.24 1.23
C GLU A 169 28.43 -26.06 1.02
N LYS A 170 27.95 -24.84 1.30
CA LYS A 170 28.76 -23.62 1.27
C LYS A 170 29.43 -23.37 -0.08
N ASP A 171 30.74 -23.14 -0.07
CA ASP A 171 31.56 -22.94 -1.27
C ASP A 171 31.63 -24.21 -2.16
N GLU A 172 31.24 -25.37 -1.65
CA GLU A 172 31.18 -26.64 -2.37
C GLU A 172 29.77 -26.91 -2.95
N PHE A 173 28.83 -25.99 -2.85
CA PHE A 173 27.52 -26.10 -3.48
C PHE A 173 27.68 -26.19 -5.01
N LYS A 174 27.46 -27.36 -5.58
CA LYS A 174 27.65 -27.63 -7.00
C LYS A 174 26.36 -27.81 -7.77
N GLY A 175 25.25 -28.04 -7.07
CA GLY A 175 23.99 -28.39 -7.70
C GLY A 175 23.00 -28.98 -6.70
N PHE A 176 22.11 -29.82 -7.17
CA PHE A 176 21.06 -30.42 -6.36
C PHE A 176 20.60 -31.76 -6.93
N VAL A 177 20.03 -32.58 -6.07
CA VAL A 177 19.24 -33.75 -6.48
C VAL A 177 17.82 -33.27 -6.76
N ASN A 178 17.35 -33.54 -7.97
CA ASN A 178 15.93 -33.35 -8.33
C ASN A 178 15.16 -34.60 -7.88
N VAL A 179 14.38 -34.47 -6.82
CA VAL A 179 13.64 -35.59 -6.21
C VAL A 179 12.47 -36.04 -7.10
N VAL A 180 11.91 -35.15 -7.92
CA VAL A 180 10.83 -35.48 -8.86
C VAL A 180 11.33 -36.38 -9.97
N ASP A 181 12.44 -36.00 -10.60
CA ASP A 181 13.05 -36.72 -11.73
C ASP A 181 14.02 -37.86 -11.30
N MET A 182 14.38 -37.92 -10.03
CA MET A 182 15.37 -38.86 -9.47
C MET A 182 16.71 -38.74 -10.15
N VAL A 183 17.25 -37.56 -10.29
CA VAL A 183 18.53 -37.30 -10.96
C VAL A 183 19.30 -36.19 -10.23
N GLY A 184 20.62 -36.36 -10.14
CA GLY A 184 21.51 -35.27 -9.70
C GLY A 184 21.66 -34.26 -10.84
N ARG A 185 21.72 -32.95 -10.50
CA ARG A 185 21.99 -31.86 -11.44
C ARG A 185 23.14 -31.02 -10.94
N VAL A 186 24.28 -31.16 -11.60
CA VAL A 186 25.55 -30.51 -11.22
C VAL A 186 25.92 -29.44 -12.23
N PHE A 187 26.30 -28.26 -11.74
CA PHE A 187 26.68 -27.12 -12.56
C PHE A 187 28.09 -27.33 -13.17
N ASN A 188 28.20 -27.25 -14.49
CA ASN A 188 29.44 -27.46 -15.25
C ASN A 188 30.17 -26.13 -15.60
N GLY A 189 29.75 -25.01 -15.03
CA GLY A 189 30.26 -23.65 -15.34
C GLY A 189 29.38 -22.88 -16.34
N LYS A 190 28.43 -23.54 -17.01
CA LYS A 190 27.50 -22.95 -17.97
C LYS A 190 26.06 -23.30 -17.63
N GLU A 191 25.76 -24.54 -17.39
CA GLU A 191 24.45 -25.08 -17.10
C GLU A 191 24.51 -26.25 -16.12
N CYS A 192 23.38 -26.63 -15.53
CA CYS A 192 23.29 -27.85 -14.72
C CYS A 192 23.08 -29.04 -15.64
N VAL A 193 23.98 -30.04 -15.55
CA VAL A 193 23.91 -31.29 -16.30
C VAL A 193 23.45 -32.43 -15.41
N ASP A 194 22.75 -33.38 -16.01
CA ASP A 194 22.25 -34.56 -15.31
C ASP A 194 23.41 -35.51 -14.93
N THR A 195 23.38 -35.97 -13.69
CA THR A 195 24.37 -36.88 -13.09
C THR A 195 23.64 -37.90 -12.23
N PRO A 196 24.27 -39.05 -11.93
CA PRO A 196 23.74 -39.96 -10.90
C PRO A 196 23.58 -39.25 -9.57
N ILE A 197 22.62 -39.70 -8.76
CA ILE A 197 22.46 -39.20 -7.37
C ILE A 197 23.72 -39.67 -6.59
N PRO A 198 24.36 -38.75 -5.84
CA PRO A 198 25.47 -39.12 -4.96
C PRO A 198 25.05 -40.15 -3.88
N ASP A 199 25.91 -41.14 -3.62
CA ASP A 199 25.61 -42.24 -2.69
C ASP A 199 25.37 -41.78 -1.23
N ASP A 200 25.87 -40.61 -0.88
CA ASP A 200 25.73 -39.99 0.46
C ASP A 200 24.43 -39.21 0.65
N ILE A 201 23.60 -39.10 -0.39
CA ILE A 201 22.30 -38.37 -0.32
C ILE A 201 21.16 -39.37 -0.45
N ASP A 202 20.48 -39.61 0.69
CA ASP A 202 19.25 -40.38 0.71
C ASP A 202 18.03 -39.46 0.46
N VAL A 203 17.30 -39.76 -0.59
CA VAL A 203 16.08 -39.04 -1.01
C VAL A 203 14.80 -39.83 -0.75
N SER A 204 14.91 -41.04 -0.19
CA SER A 204 13.78 -41.97 -0.07
C SER A 204 12.64 -41.43 0.75
N GLU A 205 12.92 -40.83 1.92
CA GLU A 205 11.90 -40.22 2.80
C GLU A 205 11.21 -39.06 2.10
N VAL A 206 11.98 -38.15 1.50
CA VAL A 206 11.44 -36.98 0.82
C VAL A 206 10.57 -37.37 -0.37
N ARG A 207 11.01 -38.38 -1.13
CA ARG A 207 10.25 -38.92 -2.27
C ARG A 207 8.94 -39.55 -1.81
N ASN A 208 8.94 -40.31 -0.74
CA ASN A 208 7.73 -40.93 -0.20
C ASN A 208 6.72 -39.88 0.23
N LEU A 209 7.15 -38.83 0.94
CA LEU A 209 6.28 -37.70 1.34
C LEU A 209 5.73 -36.96 0.11
N LEU A 210 6.53 -36.80 -0.94
CA LEU A 210 6.07 -36.21 -2.19
C LEU A 210 5.01 -37.06 -2.89
N PHE A 211 5.19 -38.39 -2.91
CA PHE A 211 4.23 -39.30 -3.50
C PHE A 211 2.93 -39.40 -2.71
N GLU A 212 2.99 -39.35 -1.38
CA GLU A 212 1.82 -39.22 -0.52
C GLU A 212 1.02 -37.93 -0.87
N ALA A 213 1.72 -36.80 -0.96
CA ALA A 213 1.08 -35.52 -1.36
C ALA A 213 0.48 -35.58 -2.77
N ILE A 214 1.12 -36.29 -3.72
CA ILE A 214 0.58 -36.51 -5.07
C ILE A 214 -0.68 -37.39 -4.99
N ALA A 215 -0.65 -38.46 -4.22
CA ALA A 215 -1.77 -39.38 -4.05
C ALA A 215 -3.02 -38.67 -3.50
N GLU A 216 -2.86 -37.75 -2.55
CA GLU A 216 -3.94 -36.96 -1.98
C GLU A 216 -4.67 -36.06 -2.99
N THR A 217 -4.09 -35.79 -4.16
CA THR A 217 -4.70 -34.92 -5.17
C THR A 217 -5.81 -35.57 -5.99
N ASP A 218 -5.86 -36.91 -6.07
CA ASP A 218 -6.76 -37.65 -6.97
C ASP A 218 -7.07 -39.05 -6.42
N GLU A 219 -8.35 -39.47 -6.43
CA GLU A 219 -8.75 -40.79 -5.92
C GLU A 219 -8.05 -41.97 -6.63
N VAL A 220 -7.82 -41.87 -7.94
CA VAL A 220 -7.15 -42.92 -8.70
C VAL A 220 -5.67 -43.03 -8.30
N LEU A 221 -5.03 -41.88 -8.04
CA LEU A 221 -3.63 -41.86 -7.56
C LEU A 221 -3.55 -42.38 -6.12
N MET A 222 -4.54 -42.10 -5.29
CA MET A 222 -4.64 -42.62 -3.94
C MET A 222 -4.73 -44.16 -3.93
N ASP A 223 -5.60 -44.75 -4.78
CA ASP A 223 -5.77 -46.19 -4.90
C ASP A 223 -4.48 -46.89 -5.35
N LYS A 224 -3.79 -46.30 -6.34
CA LYS A 224 -2.46 -46.79 -6.79
C LYS A 224 -1.41 -46.74 -5.69
N TYR A 225 -1.38 -45.64 -4.94
CA TYR A 225 -0.43 -45.49 -3.82
C TYR A 225 -0.63 -46.57 -2.75
N PHE A 226 -1.86 -46.84 -2.37
CA PHE A 226 -2.19 -47.90 -1.40
C PHE A 226 -1.96 -49.33 -1.97
N ALA A 227 -2.08 -49.51 -3.27
CA ALA A 227 -1.76 -50.75 -3.94
C ALA A 227 -0.22 -51.00 -4.07
N GLY A 228 0.59 -49.97 -3.76
CA GLY A 228 2.05 -50.04 -3.93
C GLY A 228 2.49 -49.97 -5.38
N GLU A 229 1.65 -49.45 -6.28
CA GLU A 229 1.99 -49.27 -7.68
C GLU A 229 2.79 -47.98 -7.90
N GLU A 230 3.75 -48.05 -8.85
CA GLU A 230 4.52 -46.84 -9.23
C GLU A 230 3.69 -45.89 -10.10
N PHE A 231 3.86 -44.58 -9.85
CA PHE A 231 3.27 -43.56 -10.71
C PHE A 231 4.06 -43.38 -12.01
N THR A 232 3.37 -43.22 -13.12
CA THR A 232 3.99 -42.80 -14.38
C THR A 232 4.45 -41.34 -14.31
N LYS A 233 5.33 -40.92 -15.22
CA LYS A 233 5.80 -39.53 -15.29
C LYS A 233 4.65 -38.55 -15.51
N GLU A 234 3.69 -38.92 -16.37
CA GLU A 234 2.51 -38.12 -16.66
C GLU A 234 1.62 -37.94 -15.41
N GLU A 235 1.45 -39.03 -14.63
CA GLU A 235 0.69 -39.01 -13.38
C GLU A 235 1.35 -38.10 -12.32
N ILE A 236 2.69 -38.19 -12.20
CA ILE A 236 3.47 -37.32 -11.30
C ILE A 236 3.29 -35.87 -11.69
N VAL A 237 3.50 -35.51 -12.98
CA VAL A 237 3.36 -34.14 -13.46
C VAL A 237 1.94 -33.62 -13.23
N LYS A 238 0.91 -34.39 -13.56
CA LYS A 238 -0.48 -34.01 -13.39
C LYS A 238 -0.87 -33.84 -11.91
N GLY A 239 -0.44 -34.78 -11.06
CA GLY A 239 -0.70 -34.72 -9.62
C GLY A 239 -0.02 -33.53 -8.97
N LEU A 240 1.25 -33.27 -9.27
CA LEU A 240 2.00 -32.09 -8.80
C LEU A 240 1.38 -30.81 -9.28
N HIS A 241 1.01 -30.71 -10.57
CA HIS A 241 0.36 -29.53 -11.12
C HIS A 241 -0.93 -29.23 -10.36
N LYS A 242 -1.80 -30.23 -10.17
CA LYS A 242 -3.07 -30.10 -9.45
C LYS A 242 -2.86 -29.68 -7.99
N GLY A 243 -1.91 -30.32 -7.27
CA GLY A 243 -1.61 -29.99 -5.87
C GLY A 243 -1.01 -28.59 -5.73
N VAL A 244 -0.16 -28.16 -6.67
CA VAL A 244 0.41 -26.80 -6.64
C VAL A 244 -0.64 -25.74 -6.96
N VAL A 245 -1.49 -25.97 -7.98
CA VAL A 245 -2.56 -25.02 -8.37
C VAL A 245 -3.59 -24.86 -7.25
N ASN A 246 -3.92 -25.92 -6.54
CA ASN A 246 -4.82 -25.87 -5.39
C ASN A 246 -4.18 -25.24 -4.14
N GLY A 247 -2.85 -25.18 -4.08
CA GLY A 247 -2.09 -24.71 -2.91
C GLY A 247 -1.87 -25.78 -1.83
N ASP A 248 -2.12 -27.05 -2.14
CA ASP A 248 -1.90 -28.21 -1.27
C ASP A 248 -0.41 -28.59 -1.21
N ILE A 249 0.31 -28.35 -2.30
CA ILE A 249 1.75 -28.57 -2.45
C ILE A 249 2.45 -27.25 -2.75
N VAL A 250 3.47 -26.92 -1.95
CA VAL A 250 4.37 -25.79 -2.19
C VAL A 250 5.78 -26.30 -2.44
N PRO A 251 6.22 -26.33 -3.71
CA PRO A 251 7.56 -26.77 -4.06
C PRO A 251 8.65 -25.90 -3.44
N VAL A 252 9.66 -26.53 -2.86
CA VAL A 252 10.90 -25.89 -2.41
C VAL A 252 12.05 -26.29 -3.32
N MET A 253 12.64 -25.30 -3.95
CA MET A 253 13.81 -25.44 -4.81
C MET A 253 15.00 -24.76 -4.20
N VAL A 254 16.20 -25.23 -4.53
CA VAL A 254 17.47 -24.64 -4.10
C VAL A 254 18.28 -24.16 -5.30
N GLY A 255 19.04 -23.07 -5.14
CA GLY A 255 19.89 -22.56 -6.20
C GLY A 255 20.76 -21.39 -5.81
N SER A 256 21.47 -20.88 -6.78
CA SER A 256 22.21 -19.62 -6.70
C SER A 256 21.92 -18.77 -7.94
N ALA A 257 21.17 -17.72 -7.74
CA ALA A 257 20.95 -16.74 -8.80
C ALA A 257 22.28 -16.09 -9.25
N GLN A 258 23.22 -15.88 -8.34
CA GLN A 258 24.53 -15.30 -8.68
C GLN A 258 25.34 -16.20 -9.60
N GLN A 259 25.31 -17.50 -9.38
CA GLN A 259 26.06 -18.50 -10.16
C GLN A 259 25.25 -19.15 -11.29
N ASN A 260 23.98 -18.79 -11.48
CA ASN A 260 23.02 -19.37 -12.42
C ASN A 260 22.68 -20.86 -12.15
N ILE A 261 22.87 -21.33 -10.92
CA ILE A 261 22.54 -22.70 -10.53
C ILE A 261 21.03 -22.80 -10.24
N GLY A 262 20.37 -23.79 -10.85
CA GLY A 262 18.96 -24.09 -10.65
C GLY A 262 17.99 -23.28 -11.53
N ILE A 263 18.45 -22.31 -12.34
CA ILE A 263 17.61 -21.41 -13.11
C ILE A 263 16.79 -22.13 -14.19
N HIS A 264 17.40 -23.01 -14.97
CA HIS A 264 16.68 -23.81 -15.98
C HIS A 264 15.62 -24.72 -15.36
N THR A 265 15.93 -25.35 -14.22
CA THR A 265 14.97 -26.19 -13.50
C THR A 265 13.80 -25.37 -12.96
N LEU A 266 14.07 -24.14 -12.43
CA LEU A 266 13.01 -23.23 -12.03
C LEU A 266 12.10 -22.87 -13.22
N LEU A 267 12.65 -22.53 -14.37
CA LEU A 267 11.87 -22.21 -15.57
C LEU A 267 11.00 -23.39 -16.02
N ASN A 268 11.54 -24.62 -16.03
CA ASN A 268 10.78 -25.83 -16.33
C ASN A 268 9.64 -26.06 -15.33
N TYR A 269 9.88 -25.83 -14.04
CA TYR A 269 8.84 -26.00 -13.01
C TYR A 269 7.76 -24.91 -13.08
N LEU A 270 8.14 -23.69 -13.46
CA LEU A 270 7.18 -22.61 -13.70
C LEU A 270 6.28 -22.91 -14.92
N GLU A 271 6.83 -23.53 -15.96
CA GLU A 271 6.08 -23.99 -17.12
C GLU A 271 5.10 -25.12 -16.74
N LEU A 272 5.62 -26.16 -16.05
CA LEU A 272 4.90 -27.41 -15.80
C LEU A 272 3.86 -27.32 -14.66
N TYR A 273 4.19 -26.59 -13.60
CA TYR A 273 3.39 -26.64 -12.36
C TYR A 273 2.64 -25.35 -12.05
N MET A 274 2.99 -24.21 -12.68
CA MET A 274 2.24 -22.99 -12.45
C MET A 274 1.02 -22.89 -13.37
N PRO A 275 -0.11 -22.35 -12.85
CA PRO A 275 -1.33 -22.28 -13.62
C PRO A 275 -1.24 -21.28 -14.78
N CYS A 276 -1.89 -21.62 -15.88
CA CYS A 276 -2.26 -20.65 -16.90
C CYS A 276 -3.48 -19.80 -16.44
N PRO A 277 -3.78 -18.70 -17.13
CA PRO A 277 -4.87 -17.81 -16.72
C PRO A 277 -6.26 -18.46 -16.61
N THR A 278 -6.50 -19.55 -17.38
CA THR A 278 -7.80 -20.25 -17.39
C THR A 278 -7.96 -21.27 -16.27
N GLU A 279 -6.92 -21.65 -15.57
CA GLU A 279 -6.97 -22.66 -14.50
C GLU A 279 -7.30 -22.08 -13.14
N LEU A 280 -7.04 -20.76 -12.92
CA LEU A 280 -7.41 -20.11 -11.67
C LEU A 280 -8.86 -19.60 -11.69
N PHE A 281 -9.52 -19.71 -10.54
CA PHE A 281 -10.90 -19.22 -10.34
C PHE A 281 -11.85 -19.74 -11.42
N SER A 282 -11.71 -21.01 -11.81
CA SER A 282 -12.48 -21.67 -12.86
C SER A 282 -12.45 -20.96 -14.22
N GLY A 283 -11.36 -20.29 -14.54
CA GLY A 283 -11.20 -19.54 -15.78
C GLY A 283 -12.10 -18.31 -15.90
N GLN A 284 -12.50 -17.73 -14.79
CA GLN A 284 -13.48 -16.64 -14.74
C GLN A 284 -12.95 -15.46 -13.93
N ARG A 285 -13.50 -14.29 -14.21
CA ARG A 285 -13.35 -13.06 -13.41
C ARG A 285 -14.72 -12.47 -13.12
N ILE A 286 -14.89 -12.04 -11.91
CA ILE A 286 -16.13 -11.40 -11.47
C ILE A 286 -15.95 -9.89 -11.58
N GLY A 287 -16.91 -9.24 -12.21
CA GLY A 287 -17.06 -7.79 -12.27
C GLY A 287 -18.50 -7.40 -12.04
N GLU A 288 -18.82 -6.15 -12.24
CA GLU A 288 -20.14 -5.56 -12.09
C GLU A 288 -20.54 -4.88 -13.40
N ASP A 289 -21.78 -5.04 -13.80
CA ASP A 289 -22.35 -4.25 -14.90
C ASP A 289 -22.61 -2.81 -14.38
N PRO A 290 -21.98 -1.79 -14.98
CA PRO A 290 -22.07 -0.42 -14.47
C PRO A 290 -23.47 0.19 -14.58
N THR A 291 -24.37 -0.41 -15.38
CA THR A 291 -25.74 0.09 -15.58
C THR A 291 -26.72 -0.55 -14.61
N THR A 292 -26.63 -1.87 -14.46
CA THR A 292 -27.56 -2.64 -13.62
C THR A 292 -27.06 -2.87 -12.21
N GLN A 293 -25.76 -2.63 -11.95
CA GLN A 293 -25.07 -2.94 -10.69
C GLN A 293 -25.12 -4.43 -10.30
N GLN A 294 -25.40 -5.29 -11.26
CA GLN A 294 -25.43 -6.74 -11.05
C GLN A 294 -24.06 -7.36 -11.32
N GLU A 295 -23.79 -8.45 -10.62
CA GLU A 295 -22.59 -9.24 -10.85
C GLU A 295 -22.54 -9.76 -12.28
N LYS A 296 -21.38 -9.64 -12.91
CA LYS A 296 -21.11 -10.07 -14.28
C LYS A 296 -19.90 -10.99 -14.31
N VAL A 297 -20.14 -12.22 -14.71
CA VAL A 297 -19.07 -13.22 -14.87
C VAL A 297 -18.44 -13.09 -16.26
N VAL A 298 -17.13 -12.91 -16.29
CA VAL A 298 -16.31 -12.78 -17.50
C VAL A 298 -15.42 -14.00 -17.63
N LYS A 299 -15.61 -14.84 -18.65
CA LYS A 299 -14.72 -15.98 -18.95
C LYS A 299 -13.43 -15.50 -19.58
N ILE A 300 -12.32 -16.05 -19.14
CA ILE A 300 -10.98 -15.79 -19.70
C ILE A 300 -10.85 -16.57 -21.01
N SER A 301 -11.11 -15.91 -22.13
CA SER A 301 -11.02 -16.48 -23.48
C SER A 301 -10.75 -15.37 -24.47
N SER A 302 -9.91 -15.64 -25.46
CA SER A 302 -9.58 -14.70 -26.55
C SER A 302 -10.74 -14.43 -27.52
N GLU A 303 -11.78 -15.28 -27.50
CA GLU A 303 -12.96 -15.15 -28.36
C GLU A 303 -14.06 -14.26 -27.77
N ASN A 304 -13.99 -13.95 -26.49
CA ASN A 304 -14.96 -13.12 -25.79
C ASN A 304 -14.74 -11.62 -26.11
N PRO A 305 -15.73 -10.75 -25.82
CA PRO A 305 -15.52 -9.31 -25.87
C PRO A 305 -14.34 -8.87 -25.01
N PHE A 306 -13.63 -7.86 -25.48
CA PHE A 306 -12.45 -7.34 -24.77
C PHE A 306 -12.79 -6.76 -23.40
N SER A 307 -12.02 -7.16 -22.40
CA SER A 307 -11.93 -6.48 -21.12
C SER A 307 -10.54 -6.61 -20.51
N ALA A 308 -10.09 -5.57 -19.83
CA ALA A 308 -8.77 -5.50 -19.19
C ALA A 308 -8.83 -4.68 -17.91
N ILE A 309 -7.90 -4.97 -16.99
CA ILE A 309 -7.68 -4.16 -15.78
C ILE A 309 -6.34 -3.44 -15.88
N VAL A 310 -6.34 -2.15 -15.62
CA VAL A 310 -5.12 -1.34 -15.50
C VAL A 310 -4.60 -1.48 -14.07
N PHE A 311 -3.40 -2.03 -13.91
CA PHE A 311 -2.87 -2.33 -12.58
C PHE A 311 -1.70 -1.44 -12.16
N LYS A 312 -1.07 -0.75 -13.12
CA LYS A 312 0.06 0.14 -12.86
C LYS A 312 0.08 1.28 -13.86
N THR A 313 0.49 2.46 -13.39
CA THR A 313 0.72 3.64 -14.22
C THR A 313 2.12 4.17 -13.94
N LEU A 314 2.87 4.52 -14.98
CA LEU A 314 4.11 5.29 -14.88
C LEU A 314 3.94 6.63 -15.58
N VAL A 315 4.48 7.68 -15.01
CA VAL A 315 4.53 9.01 -15.62
C VAL A 315 5.97 9.30 -16.05
N ASP A 316 6.21 9.21 -17.33
CA ASP A 316 7.50 9.55 -17.92
C ASP A 316 7.48 11.01 -18.43
N PRO A 317 8.50 11.84 -18.12
CA PRO A 317 8.52 13.24 -18.52
C PRO A 317 8.48 13.47 -20.04
N PHE A 318 8.92 12.49 -20.84
CA PHE A 318 9.05 12.60 -22.30
C PHE A 318 7.93 11.86 -23.04
N ILE A 319 7.62 10.65 -22.63
CA ILE A 319 6.60 9.78 -23.26
C ILE A 319 5.20 10.11 -22.74
N GLY A 320 5.12 10.65 -21.52
CA GLY A 320 3.90 10.89 -20.80
C GLY A 320 3.46 9.66 -20.01
N LYS A 321 2.16 9.42 -19.94
CA LYS A 321 1.56 8.34 -19.16
C LYS A 321 1.67 7.00 -19.88
N ILE A 322 2.24 6.01 -19.20
CA ILE A 322 2.30 4.61 -19.61
C ILE A 322 1.39 3.81 -18.67
N SER A 323 0.37 3.17 -19.21
CA SER A 323 -0.60 2.37 -18.46
C SER A 323 -0.37 0.90 -18.72
N PHE A 324 -0.06 0.13 -17.68
CA PHE A 324 0.08 -1.32 -17.73
C PHE A 324 -1.25 -1.98 -17.45
N PHE A 325 -1.63 -2.93 -18.27
CA PHE A 325 -2.90 -3.64 -18.13
C PHE A 325 -2.77 -5.14 -18.39
N LYS A 326 -3.65 -5.90 -17.77
CA LYS A 326 -3.86 -7.32 -18.06
C LYS A 326 -5.16 -7.50 -18.81
N VAL A 327 -5.11 -8.21 -19.92
CA VAL A 327 -6.31 -8.61 -20.67
C VAL A 327 -7.02 -9.72 -19.89
N ASN A 328 -8.25 -9.49 -19.46
CA ASN A 328 -9.06 -10.49 -18.77
C ASN A 328 -9.89 -11.33 -19.73
N SER A 329 -10.36 -10.74 -20.83
CA SER A 329 -11.07 -11.44 -21.91
C SER A 329 -10.85 -10.75 -23.25
N GLY A 330 -11.07 -11.49 -24.33
CA GLY A 330 -10.95 -11.01 -25.67
C GLY A 330 -9.50 -10.86 -26.16
N THR A 331 -9.38 -10.18 -27.28
CA THR A 331 -8.12 -9.82 -27.92
C THR A 331 -8.11 -8.33 -28.19
N ILE A 332 -7.04 -7.64 -27.87
CA ILE A 332 -6.85 -6.22 -28.19
C ILE A 332 -5.78 -6.05 -29.25
N LYS A 333 -6.05 -5.22 -30.25
CA LYS A 333 -5.11 -4.84 -31.31
C LYS A 333 -4.77 -3.37 -31.21
N LYS A 334 -3.64 -2.99 -31.81
CA LYS A 334 -3.29 -1.56 -31.98
C LYS A 334 -4.41 -0.82 -32.71
N GLU A 335 -4.52 0.49 -32.45
CA GLU A 335 -5.52 1.38 -33.03
C GLU A 335 -6.98 1.06 -32.64
N THR A 336 -7.20 0.27 -31.58
CA THR A 336 -8.55 -0.11 -31.11
C THR A 336 -9.11 0.96 -30.15
N GLU A 337 -10.38 1.34 -30.35
CA GLU A 337 -11.15 2.14 -29.40
C GLU A 337 -11.66 1.23 -28.28
N VAL A 338 -11.43 1.63 -27.04
CA VAL A 338 -11.92 0.95 -25.82
C VAL A 338 -12.74 1.91 -24.96
N PHE A 339 -13.51 1.39 -24.06
CA PHE A 339 -14.37 2.15 -23.18
C PHE A 339 -13.93 1.99 -21.72
N ASN A 340 -13.80 3.11 -20.99
CA ASN A 340 -13.64 3.14 -19.54
C ASN A 340 -15.02 3.37 -18.90
N PRO A 341 -15.67 2.34 -18.38
CA PRO A 341 -17.05 2.43 -17.89
C PRO A 341 -17.16 3.29 -16.63
N LYS A 342 -16.15 3.28 -15.77
CA LYS A 342 -16.14 4.09 -14.53
C LYS A 342 -16.07 5.59 -14.80
N LYS A 343 -15.35 5.99 -15.84
CA LYS A 343 -15.22 7.41 -16.26
C LYS A 343 -16.27 7.79 -17.32
N ASN A 344 -16.98 6.81 -17.85
CA ASN A 344 -17.90 6.97 -19.00
C ASN A 344 -17.19 7.67 -20.20
N LYS A 345 -15.98 7.22 -20.50
CA LYS A 345 -15.13 7.81 -21.56
C LYS A 345 -14.61 6.74 -22.51
N LYS A 346 -14.49 7.12 -23.78
CA LYS A 346 -13.79 6.34 -24.79
C LYS A 346 -12.32 6.71 -24.76
N GLU A 347 -11.47 5.70 -24.94
CA GLU A 347 -10.02 5.82 -25.05
C GLU A 347 -9.54 5.07 -26.29
N ARG A 348 -8.42 5.47 -26.86
CA ARG A 348 -7.81 4.79 -28.01
C ARG A 348 -6.49 4.17 -27.61
N ILE A 349 -6.34 2.88 -27.83
CA ILE A 349 -5.08 2.17 -27.68
C ILE A 349 -4.30 2.30 -28.98
N ALA A 350 -3.51 3.36 -29.11
CA ALA A 350 -2.78 3.65 -30.33
C ALA A 350 -1.66 2.62 -30.59
N GLN A 351 -1.00 2.16 -29.55
CA GLN A 351 0.05 1.15 -29.61
C GLN A 351 -0.08 0.18 -28.46
N ILE A 352 0.38 -1.03 -28.69
CA ILE A 352 0.48 -2.07 -27.65
C ILE A 352 1.94 -2.37 -27.46
N LEU A 353 2.36 -2.38 -26.22
CA LEU A 353 3.73 -2.59 -25.80
C LEU A 353 3.79 -3.76 -24.81
N THR A 354 4.89 -4.49 -24.81
CA THR A 354 5.38 -5.13 -23.60
C THR A 354 6.67 -4.45 -23.18
N MET A 355 6.95 -4.50 -21.87
CA MET A 355 8.11 -3.83 -21.31
C MET A 355 9.11 -4.86 -20.85
N GLN A 356 10.39 -4.63 -21.10
CA GLN A 356 11.49 -5.38 -20.49
C GLN A 356 12.33 -4.38 -19.69
N GLY A 357 11.95 -4.17 -18.43
CA GLY A 357 12.42 -3.02 -17.67
C GLY A 357 11.97 -1.70 -18.31
N ASN A 358 12.93 -0.86 -18.71
CA ASN A 358 12.66 0.39 -19.43
C ASN A 358 12.54 0.23 -20.96
N LYS A 359 12.89 -0.96 -21.50
CA LYS A 359 12.85 -1.20 -22.93
C LYS A 359 11.43 -1.51 -23.40
N GLN A 360 10.92 -0.71 -24.34
CA GLN A 360 9.63 -0.91 -24.97
C GLN A 360 9.76 -1.87 -26.17
N ILE A 361 8.88 -2.86 -26.23
CA ILE A 361 8.79 -3.83 -27.34
C ILE A 361 7.36 -3.75 -27.88
N GLU A 362 7.20 -3.34 -29.14
CA GLU A 362 5.88 -3.28 -29.76
C GLU A 362 5.31 -4.66 -30.04
N LEU A 363 4.00 -4.78 -29.84
CA LEU A 363 3.21 -5.96 -30.15
C LEU A 363 2.06 -5.58 -31.07
N ASP A 364 1.66 -6.51 -31.95
CA ASP A 364 0.50 -6.31 -32.82
C ASP A 364 -0.83 -6.52 -32.10
N GLU A 365 -0.86 -7.50 -31.19
CA GLU A 365 -2.03 -7.84 -30.38
C GLU A 365 -1.65 -8.41 -29.02
N LEU A 366 -2.59 -8.35 -28.07
CA LEU A 366 -2.55 -9.08 -26.80
C LEU A 366 -3.83 -9.89 -26.64
N ARG A 367 -3.71 -11.10 -26.14
CA ARG A 367 -4.81 -12.04 -25.89
C ARG A 367 -5.14 -12.14 -24.40
N ALA A 368 -6.34 -12.69 -24.13
CA ALA A 368 -6.79 -12.95 -22.77
C ALA A 368 -5.72 -13.65 -21.92
N GLY A 369 -5.49 -13.15 -20.73
CA GLY A 369 -4.45 -13.62 -19.80
C GLY A 369 -3.13 -12.87 -19.89
N ASP A 370 -2.80 -12.20 -21.00
CA ASP A 370 -1.51 -11.54 -21.19
C ASP A 370 -1.45 -10.13 -20.57
N ILE A 371 -0.22 -9.70 -20.30
CA ILE A 371 0.09 -8.39 -19.73
C ILE A 371 0.81 -7.54 -20.78
N GLY A 372 0.36 -6.30 -20.93
CA GLY A 372 1.01 -5.32 -21.77
C GLY A 372 0.86 -3.91 -21.23
N ALA A 373 1.30 -2.96 -22.04
CA ALA A 373 1.22 -1.55 -21.74
C ALA A 373 0.78 -0.75 -22.96
N THR A 374 0.23 0.43 -22.71
CA THR A 374 -0.07 1.42 -23.75
C THR A 374 0.27 2.81 -23.22
N THR A 375 0.41 3.76 -24.14
CA THR A 375 0.74 5.13 -23.80
C THR A 375 -0.45 6.07 -24.06
N LYS A 376 -0.40 7.24 -23.42
CA LYS A 376 -1.28 8.39 -23.72
C LYS A 376 -2.76 8.20 -23.42
N LEU A 377 -3.15 7.25 -22.56
CA LEU A 377 -4.51 7.22 -22.02
C LEU A 377 -4.76 8.47 -21.18
N GLN A 378 -5.85 9.19 -21.45
CA GLN A 378 -6.11 10.50 -20.83
C GLN A 378 -6.90 10.39 -19.53
N PHE A 379 -7.92 9.51 -19.50
CA PHE A 379 -8.89 9.44 -18.40
C PHE A 379 -8.67 8.24 -17.49
N THR A 380 -7.97 7.22 -18.00
CA THR A 380 -7.77 5.94 -17.31
C THR A 380 -6.68 6.04 -16.24
N GLN A 381 -6.93 5.46 -15.08
CA GLN A 381 -6.04 5.42 -13.92
C GLN A 381 -5.82 3.97 -13.46
N THR A 382 -4.84 3.77 -12.59
CA THR A 382 -4.61 2.48 -11.93
C THR A 382 -5.86 2.01 -11.19
N GLY A 383 -6.26 0.75 -11.41
CA GLY A 383 -7.49 0.16 -10.88
C GLY A 383 -8.73 0.35 -11.76
N ASP A 384 -8.64 1.06 -12.89
CA ASP A 384 -9.74 1.19 -13.83
C ASP A 384 -9.83 -0.02 -14.76
N THR A 385 -11.04 -0.29 -15.24
CA THR A 385 -11.33 -1.29 -16.27
C THR A 385 -11.41 -0.63 -17.63
N LEU A 386 -10.83 -1.28 -18.63
CA LEU A 386 -11.06 -0.98 -20.05
C LEU A 386 -11.84 -2.15 -20.67
N CYS A 387 -12.87 -1.88 -21.45
CA CYS A 387 -13.70 -2.94 -22.05
C CYS A 387 -14.25 -2.53 -23.42
N ASP A 388 -14.88 -3.50 -24.08
CA ASP A 388 -15.73 -3.21 -25.24
C ASP A 388 -16.96 -2.42 -24.78
N LYS A 389 -17.32 -1.37 -25.53
CA LYS A 389 -18.48 -0.53 -25.20
C LYS A 389 -19.79 -1.32 -25.16
N ASN A 390 -19.92 -2.37 -25.99
CA ASN A 390 -21.11 -3.22 -26.04
C ASN A 390 -21.13 -4.30 -24.96
N PHE A 391 -20.02 -4.45 -24.23
CA PHE A 391 -19.90 -5.39 -23.12
C PHE A 391 -19.33 -4.66 -21.88
N PRO A 392 -20.04 -3.66 -21.34
CA PRO A 392 -19.54 -2.90 -20.22
C PRO A 392 -19.39 -3.77 -18.98
N VAL A 393 -18.25 -3.69 -18.32
CA VAL A 393 -17.94 -4.38 -17.07
C VAL A 393 -16.96 -3.53 -16.25
N VAL A 394 -17.12 -3.53 -14.93
CA VAL A 394 -16.19 -2.92 -13.98
C VAL A 394 -15.66 -4.02 -13.07
N PHE A 395 -14.37 -4.27 -13.08
CA PHE A 395 -13.75 -5.20 -12.14
C PHE A 395 -13.55 -4.56 -10.77
N ASN A 396 -13.55 -5.39 -9.73
CA ASN A 396 -13.27 -4.96 -8.37
C ASN A 396 -11.97 -4.15 -8.30
N LYS A 397 -12.02 -3.05 -7.57
CA LYS A 397 -10.86 -2.17 -7.35
C LYS A 397 -9.72 -2.92 -6.68
N ILE A 398 -8.50 -2.51 -6.97
CA ILE A 398 -7.33 -2.92 -6.20
C ILE A 398 -7.44 -2.28 -4.81
N ARG A 399 -7.39 -3.10 -3.77
CA ARG A 399 -7.41 -2.61 -2.38
C ARG A 399 -5.99 -2.30 -1.97
N PHE A 400 -5.62 -1.03 -2.09
CA PHE A 400 -4.34 -0.55 -1.61
C PHE A 400 -4.39 -0.31 -0.09
N PRO A 401 -3.28 -0.54 0.63
CA PRO A 401 -3.20 -0.19 2.04
C PRO A 401 -3.31 1.32 2.23
N LYS A 402 -3.91 1.71 3.35
CA LYS A 402 -3.97 3.12 3.76
C LYS A 402 -2.58 3.60 4.19
N PRO A 403 -2.30 4.91 4.12
CA PRO A 403 -1.06 5.46 4.67
C PRO A 403 -0.91 5.18 6.17
N ASN A 404 0.33 4.83 6.55
CA ASN A 404 0.71 4.58 7.94
C ASN A 404 1.43 5.76 8.60
N ILE A 405 1.85 6.74 7.80
CA ILE A 405 2.53 7.94 8.27
C ILE A 405 2.06 9.15 7.46
N TYR A 406 1.92 10.27 8.15
CA TYR A 406 1.63 11.56 7.54
C TYR A 406 2.74 12.55 7.88
N SER A 407 2.97 13.49 6.97
CA SER A 407 3.88 14.62 7.19
C SER A 407 3.34 15.86 6.47
N GLY A 408 3.59 17.02 7.01
CA GLY A 408 3.43 18.25 6.26
C GLY A 408 4.49 18.34 5.16
N VAL A 409 4.20 19.04 4.08
CA VAL A 409 5.15 19.30 3.00
C VAL A 409 5.11 20.76 2.58
N LEU A 410 6.28 21.35 2.45
CA LEU A 410 6.46 22.73 2.01
C LEU A 410 7.38 22.78 0.80
N PRO A 411 7.12 23.65 -0.20
CA PRO A 411 8.11 23.94 -1.22
C PRO A 411 9.28 24.72 -0.63
N ALA A 412 10.49 24.43 -1.07
CA ALA A 412 11.69 25.19 -0.65
C ALA A 412 11.62 26.64 -1.12
N ASP A 413 10.99 26.92 -2.27
CA ASP A 413 10.64 28.26 -2.73
C ASP A 413 9.12 28.45 -2.65
N LYS A 414 8.67 29.48 -1.92
CA LYS A 414 7.23 29.78 -1.75
C LYS A 414 6.48 30.01 -3.06
N ASN A 415 7.18 30.38 -4.14
CA ASN A 415 6.59 30.57 -5.46
C ASN A 415 6.25 29.24 -6.16
N ASP A 416 6.70 28.12 -5.66
CA ASP A 416 6.50 26.79 -6.24
C ASP A 416 5.31 26.01 -5.64
N ASP A 417 4.45 26.64 -4.82
CA ASP A 417 3.32 25.98 -4.13
C ASP A 417 2.33 25.29 -5.09
N GLU A 418 1.96 25.97 -6.18
CA GLU A 418 1.08 25.40 -7.21
C GLU A 418 1.79 24.28 -8.01
N LYS A 419 3.08 24.45 -8.31
CA LYS A 419 3.88 23.44 -8.99
C LYS A 419 4.05 22.20 -8.12
N LEU A 420 4.27 22.38 -6.81
CA LEU A 420 4.35 21.27 -5.85
C LEU A 420 3.05 20.49 -5.81
N SER A 421 1.92 21.16 -5.67
CA SER A 421 0.60 20.52 -5.67
C SER A 421 0.34 19.73 -6.96
N THR A 422 0.71 20.27 -8.11
CA THR A 422 0.59 19.60 -9.40
C THR A 422 1.52 18.39 -9.51
N ALA A 423 2.77 18.52 -9.06
CA ALA A 423 3.74 17.43 -9.07
C ALA A 423 3.30 16.27 -8.16
N ILE A 424 2.77 16.59 -6.96
CA ILE A 424 2.20 15.60 -6.03
C ILE A 424 1.04 14.84 -6.70
N GLN A 425 0.10 15.53 -7.35
CA GLN A 425 -1.01 14.89 -8.07
C GLN A 425 -0.52 13.92 -9.15
N ARG A 426 0.54 14.28 -9.89
CA ARG A 426 1.14 13.40 -10.90
C ARG A 426 1.77 12.16 -10.28
N VAL A 427 2.43 12.29 -9.13
CA VAL A 427 2.98 11.14 -8.41
C VAL A 427 1.88 10.24 -7.83
N MET A 428 0.77 10.81 -7.37
CA MET A 428 -0.41 10.04 -6.94
C MET A 428 -1.04 9.22 -8.07
N GLU A 429 -0.87 9.62 -9.34
CA GLU A 429 -1.30 8.78 -10.47
C GLU A 429 -0.42 7.52 -10.62
N GLU A 430 0.88 7.61 -10.24
CA GLU A 430 1.79 6.46 -10.26
C GLU A 430 1.59 5.55 -9.04
N ASP A 431 1.44 6.14 -7.86
CA ASP A 431 1.38 5.44 -6.59
C ASP A 431 0.07 5.72 -5.83
N PRO A 432 -0.91 4.81 -5.93
CA PRO A 432 -2.18 4.96 -5.22
C PRO A 432 -2.10 4.82 -3.68
N THR A 433 -0.95 4.42 -3.13
CA THR A 433 -0.72 4.36 -1.67
C THR A 433 -0.20 5.67 -1.09
N PHE A 434 0.13 6.62 -1.96
CA PHE A 434 0.52 7.97 -1.62
C PHE A 434 -0.68 8.90 -1.78
N ILE A 435 -0.99 9.66 -0.75
CA ILE A 435 -2.13 10.58 -0.74
C ILE A 435 -1.71 11.99 -0.35
N MET A 436 -2.50 12.96 -0.79
CA MET A 436 -2.38 14.36 -0.42
C MET A 436 -3.69 14.85 0.18
N ASN A 437 -3.61 15.57 1.27
CA ASN A 437 -4.75 16.22 1.92
C ASN A 437 -4.36 17.63 2.36
N ARG A 438 -5.22 18.62 2.15
CA ARG A 438 -5.02 19.97 2.65
C ARG A 438 -5.78 20.16 3.97
N ASN A 439 -5.06 20.35 5.04
CA ASN A 439 -5.66 20.76 6.30
C ASN A 439 -5.91 22.28 6.25
N TYR A 440 -7.15 22.68 6.09
CA TYR A 440 -7.51 24.10 5.97
C TYR A 440 -7.38 24.86 7.27
N GLU A 441 -7.40 24.18 8.40
CA GLU A 441 -7.29 24.76 9.73
C GLU A 441 -5.83 25.10 10.05
N THR A 442 -4.95 24.11 9.94
CA THR A 442 -3.50 24.31 10.15
C THR A 442 -2.80 24.93 8.94
N LYS A 443 -3.51 25.05 7.82
CA LYS A 443 -3.02 25.50 6.51
C LYS A 443 -1.90 24.64 5.93
N GLN A 444 -1.67 23.46 6.50
CA GLN A 444 -0.68 22.54 6.01
C GLN A 444 -1.17 21.75 4.80
N LEU A 445 -0.26 21.51 3.88
CA LEU A 445 -0.39 20.48 2.87
C LEU A 445 0.18 19.19 3.45
N LEU A 446 -0.70 18.21 3.74
CA LEU A 446 -0.31 16.94 4.31
C LEU A 446 -0.14 15.92 3.21
N ILE A 447 0.92 15.12 3.31
CA ILE A 447 1.14 13.94 2.48
C ILE A 447 1.17 12.69 3.36
N GLY A 448 0.55 11.61 2.88
CA GLY A 448 0.50 10.34 3.57
C GLY A 448 1.12 9.23 2.74
N GLY A 449 1.83 8.32 3.39
CA GLY A 449 2.51 7.18 2.75
C GLY A 449 2.71 5.98 3.66
N GLN A 450 3.39 4.96 3.16
CA GLN A 450 3.56 3.68 3.85
C GLN A 450 4.71 3.69 4.88
N GLY A 451 5.58 4.70 4.84
CA GLY A 451 6.71 4.86 5.74
C GLY A 451 7.57 6.07 5.39
N GLU A 452 8.53 6.42 6.25
CA GLU A 452 9.42 7.58 6.03
C GLU A 452 10.21 7.46 4.73
N LYS A 453 10.73 6.27 4.41
CA LYS A 453 11.48 6.05 3.16
C LYS A 453 10.58 6.28 1.95
N HIS A 454 9.31 5.87 2.03
CA HIS A 454 8.34 6.13 0.97
C HIS A 454 8.19 7.63 0.73
N LEU A 455 7.85 8.42 1.75
CA LEU A 455 7.68 9.87 1.63
C LEU A 455 8.95 10.55 1.10
N TYR A 456 10.12 10.16 1.62
CA TYR A 456 11.39 10.72 1.15
C TYR A 456 11.66 10.41 -0.34
N ILE A 457 11.37 9.20 -0.80
CA ILE A 457 11.52 8.81 -2.22
C ILE A 457 10.53 9.58 -3.10
N ILE A 458 9.30 9.80 -2.64
CA ILE A 458 8.33 10.64 -3.34
C ILE A 458 8.89 12.06 -3.56
N LEU A 459 9.49 12.68 -2.54
CA LEU A 459 10.13 14.00 -2.69
C LEU A 459 11.29 13.97 -3.70
N CYS A 460 12.09 12.89 -3.69
CA CYS A 460 13.14 12.71 -4.70
C CYS A 460 12.55 12.57 -6.12
N LYS A 461 11.46 11.82 -6.29
CA LYS A 461 10.74 11.70 -7.58
C LYS A 461 10.20 13.05 -8.04
N ILE A 462 9.59 13.83 -7.13
CA ILE A 462 9.09 15.20 -7.42
C ILE A 462 10.23 16.09 -7.90
N LYS A 463 11.35 16.10 -7.20
CA LYS A 463 12.55 16.84 -7.59
C LYS A 463 13.09 16.39 -8.96
N ASN A 464 13.29 15.09 -9.15
CA ASN A 464 13.94 14.55 -10.34
C ASN A 464 13.09 14.65 -11.61
N LYS A 465 11.75 14.45 -11.49
CA LYS A 465 10.82 14.45 -12.65
C LYS A 465 10.25 15.83 -12.95
N PHE A 466 10.00 16.66 -11.92
CA PHE A 466 9.27 17.93 -12.06
C PHE A 466 10.11 19.16 -11.68
N GLY A 467 11.32 18.98 -11.18
CA GLY A 467 12.23 20.07 -10.82
C GLY A 467 11.81 20.87 -9.57
N VAL A 468 10.85 20.38 -8.79
CA VAL A 468 10.34 21.07 -7.60
C VAL A 468 11.04 20.52 -6.36
N HIS A 469 11.65 21.42 -5.57
CA HIS A 469 12.25 21.08 -4.29
C HIS A 469 11.20 21.25 -3.18
N ALA A 470 11.04 20.23 -2.34
CA ALA A 470 10.14 20.26 -1.19
C ALA A 470 10.80 19.59 0.02
N GLU A 471 10.36 20.01 1.19
CA GLU A 471 10.83 19.53 2.49
C GLU A 471 9.65 19.02 3.32
N LEU A 472 9.92 18.02 4.17
CA LEU A 472 8.94 17.54 5.12
C LEU A 472 8.94 18.43 6.37
N GLU A 473 7.75 18.65 6.92
CA GLU A 473 7.55 19.28 8.21
C GLU A 473 6.73 18.40 9.14
N ASP A 474 6.82 18.64 10.44
CA ASP A 474 6.01 17.91 11.41
C ASP A 474 4.52 18.28 11.26
N VAL A 475 3.64 17.31 11.49
CA VAL A 475 2.19 17.51 11.45
C VAL A 475 1.77 18.37 12.64
N ILE A 476 1.03 19.43 12.39
CA ILE A 476 0.45 20.28 13.43
C ILE A 476 -0.84 19.64 13.92
N VAL A 477 -0.90 19.31 15.21
CA VAL A 477 -2.09 18.77 15.85
C VAL A 477 -3.17 19.84 15.94
N SER A 478 -4.39 19.48 15.56
CA SER A 478 -5.55 20.38 15.59
C SER A 478 -6.17 20.44 16.99
N TYR A 479 -5.52 21.18 17.88
CA TYR A 479 -6.06 21.44 19.22
C TYR A 479 -7.34 22.28 19.16
N ARG A 480 -8.13 22.25 20.26
CA ARG A 480 -9.32 23.09 20.47
C ARG A 480 -9.21 23.77 21.82
N GLU A 481 -10.03 24.79 22.01
CA GLU A 481 -10.28 25.40 23.32
C GLU A 481 -11.73 25.18 23.71
N THR A 482 -12.02 25.12 25.01
CA THR A 482 -13.38 25.14 25.54
C THR A 482 -13.38 25.79 26.91
N ILE A 483 -14.56 25.95 27.51
CA ILE A 483 -14.74 26.50 28.85
C ILE A 483 -15.40 25.49 29.78
N LEU A 484 -14.94 25.41 31.02
CA LEU A 484 -15.51 24.54 32.05
C LEU A 484 -16.45 25.29 33.00
N GLY A 485 -16.37 26.61 33.01
CA GLY A 485 -17.13 27.47 33.91
C GLY A 485 -18.20 28.27 33.21
N LYS A 486 -18.76 29.21 33.94
CA LYS A 486 -19.74 30.20 33.45
C LYS A 486 -19.20 31.60 33.66
N SER A 487 -19.54 32.51 32.77
CA SER A 487 -19.23 33.92 32.90
C SER A 487 -20.36 34.79 32.36
N GLU A 488 -20.50 35.96 32.93
CA GLU A 488 -21.37 37.03 32.43
C GLU A 488 -20.50 38.27 32.25
N VAL A 489 -20.57 38.87 31.08
CA VAL A 489 -19.67 39.96 30.68
C VAL A 489 -20.39 40.99 29.83
N GLU A 490 -19.96 42.25 29.96
CA GLU A 490 -20.27 43.34 29.04
C GLU A 490 -19.19 43.37 27.94
N GLY A 491 -19.62 43.47 26.69
CA GLY A 491 -18.77 43.79 25.56
C GLY A 491 -19.18 45.13 24.96
N LYS A 492 -18.32 46.13 25.10
CA LYS A 492 -18.65 47.49 24.69
C LYS A 492 -17.64 48.01 23.67
N HIS A 493 -18.14 48.32 22.49
CA HIS A 493 -17.37 49.00 21.44
C HIS A 493 -17.88 50.44 21.31
N LYS A 494 -17.04 51.41 21.67
CA LYS A 494 -17.33 52.83 21.52
C LYS A 494 -16.12 53.52 20.88
N LYS A 495 -16.31 54.12 19.71
CA LYS A 495 -15.27 54.90 19.02
C LYS A 495 -15.89 56.21 18.49
N GLN A 496 -15.28 57.34 18.85
CA GLN A 496 -15.60 58.65 18.31
C GLN A 496 -14.31 59.26 17.72
N SER A 497 -14.27 59.38 16.42
CA SER A 497 -13.13 60.01 15.72
C SER A 497 -13.69 60.83 14.56
N GLY A 498 -14.08 62.09 14.82
CA GLY A 498 -14.43 63.12 13.82
C GLY A 498 -15.26 62.62 12.64
N GLY A 499 -16.58 62.42 12.82
CA GLY A 499 -17.53 61.87 11.85
C GLY A 499 -18.60 61.00 12.52
N ALA A 500 -19.24 60.08 11.78
CA ALA A 500 -20.19 59.13 12.37
C ALA A 500 -19.48 58.24 13.40
N GLY A 501 -19.97 58.23 14.66
CA GLY A 501 -19.44 57.40 15.72
C GLY A 501 -19.75 55.92 15.52
N GLN A 502 -19.13 55.08 16.33
CA GLN A 502 -19.42 53.64 16.40
C GLN A 502 -19.83 53.30 17.83
N TYR A 503 -20.98 52.67 17.99
CA TYR A 503 -21.49 52.26 19.31
C TYR A 503 -22.17 50.90 19.23
N GLY A 504 -21.70 49.96 20.03
CA GLY A 504 -22.32 48.66 20.25
C GLY A 504 -22.04 48.20 21.69
N ASP A 505 -23.06 47.72 22.37
CA ASP A 505 -22.98 47.32 23.77
C ASP A 505 -23.86 46.09 23.99
N VAL A 506 -23.27 44.99 24.44
CA VAL A 506 -23.93 43.71 24.60
C VAL A 506 -23.51 43.04 25.91
N PHE A 507 -24.48 42.43 26.58
CA PHE A 507 -24.24 41.59 27.75
C PHE A 507 -24.48 40.13 27.37
N ILE A 508 -23.45 39.30 27.49
CA ILE A 508 -23.48 37.91 27.06
C ILE A 508 -23.08 37.02 28.23
N ARG A 509 -23.86 35.95 28.41
CA ARG A 509 -23.57 34.85 29.31
C ARG A 509 -22.95 33.74 28.50
N PHE A 510 -21.77 33.23 28.92
CA PHE A 510 -21.09 32.09 28.36
C PHE A 510 -21.14 30.91 29.33
N GLU A 511 -21.45 29.72 28.83
CA GLU A 511 -21.44 28.47 29.60
C GLU A 511 -21.10 27.29 28.70
N HIS A 512 -20.64 26.18 29.29
CA HIS A 512 -20.34 24.95 28.55
C HIS A 512 -21.62 24.40 27.89
N SER A 513 -21.46 23.77 26.72
CA SER A 513 -22.51 23.07 25.96
C SER A 513 -21.96 21.80 25.32
N ASP A 514 -22.84 20.81 25.15
CA ASP A 514 -22.49 19.59 24.38
C ASP A 514 -22.51 19.82 22.85
N LYS A 515 -23.01 20.96 22.39
CA LYS A 515 -22.98 21.39 21.00
C LYS A 515 -21.72 22.21 20.73
N ASP A 516 -21.18 22.13 19.54
CA ASP A 516 -20.00 22.92 19.11
C ASP A 516 -20.17 24.42 19.43
N PHE A 517 -21.29 24.99 19.01
CA PHE A 517 -21.68 26.35 19.31
C PHE A 517 -23.21 26.49 19.37
N GLU A 518 -23.71 27.19 20.40
CA GLU A 518 -25.11 27.49 20.54
C GLU A 518 -25.29 28.98 20.87
N PHE A 519 -26.07 29.70 20.06
CA PHE A 519 -26.41 31.09 20.30
C PHE A 519 -27.88 31.21 20.73
N ILE A 520 -28.14 31.90 21.83
CA ILE A 520 -29.50 32.15 22.36
C ILE A 520 -29.75 33.64 22.48
N ASP A 521 -30.89 34.09 21.96
CA ASP A 521 -31.42 35.46 22.11
C ASP A 521 -32.45 35.49 23.23
N GLU A 522 -32.11 36.14 24.33
CA GLU A 522 -33.00 36.40 25.46
C GLU A 522 -33.34 37.90 25.61
N ILE A 523 -33.10 38.72 24.58
CA ILE A 523 -33.35 40.17 24.63
C ILE A 523 -34.82 40.48 24.89
N LYS A 524 -35.03 41.33 25.87
CA LYS A 524 -36.36 41.88 26.25
C LYS A 524 -36.40 43.38 26.05
N GLY A 525 -37.56 43.91 25.65
CA GLY A 525 -37.77 45.36 25.55
C GLY A 525 -37.04 46.05 24.40
N GLY A 526 -36.36 45.33 23.51
CA GLY A 526 -35.69 45.90 22.35
C GLY A 526 -34.42 46.72 22.69
N VAL A 527 -33.77 46.43 23.81
CA VAL A 527 -32.51 47.08 24.24
C VAL A 527 -31.38 46.89 23.25
N VAL A 528 -31.39 45.75 22.53
CA VAL A 528 -30.65 45.52 21.30
C VAL A 528 -31.66 45.35 20.15
N PRO A 529 -31.64 46.23 19.14
CA PRO A 529 -32.55 46.11 18.01
C PRO A 529 -32.37 44.77 17.27
N ARG A 530 -33.48 44.12 16.85
CA ARG A 530 -33.48 42.78 16.24
C ARG A 530 -32.60 42.66 15.01
N ASN A 531 -32.44 43.73 14.25
CA ASN A 531 -31.59 43.77 13.07
C ASN A 531 -30.08 43.63 13.39
N TYR A 532 -29.64 43.95 14.62
CA TYR A 532 -28.24 43.83 15.04
C TYR A 532 -27.90 42.49 15.71
N ILE A 533 -28.90 41.71 16.15
CA ILE A 533 -28.69 40.39 16.77
C ILE A 533 -27.90 39.42 15.87
N PRO A 534 -28.18 39.31 14.54
CA PRO A 534 -27.37 38.53 13.64
C PRO A 534 -25.90 39.00 13.53
N ALA A 535 -25.63 40.27 13.74
CA ALA A 535 -24.26 40.81 13.76
C ALA A 535 -23.50 40.38 15.02
N VAL A 536 -24.20 40.29 16.17
CA VAL A 536 -23.63 39.73 17.41
C VAL A 536 -23.23 38.27 17.20
N GLU A 537 -24.12 37.42 16.67
CA GLU A 537 -23.85 36.02 16.38
C GLU A 537 -22.66 35.85 15.42
N LYS A 538 -22.62 36.62 14.32
CA LYS A 538 -21.48 36.64 13.41
C LYS A 538 -20.17 37.04 14.09
N GLY A 539 -20.23 37.97 15.04
CA GLY A 539 -19.08 38.39 15.85
C GLY A 539 -18.54 37.23 16.72
N LEU A 540 -19.44 36.47 17.35
CA LEU A 540 -19.08 35.31 18.15
C LEU A 540 -18.49 34.16 17.29
N ILE A 541 -19.07 33.91 16.11
CA ILE A 541 -18.57 32.91 15.16
C ILE A 541 -17.15 33.28 14.68
N GLU A 542 -16.88 34.54 14.39
CA GLU A 542 -15.52 34.96 14.00
C GLU A 542 -14.55 34.90 15.19
N ALA A 543 -14.98 35.23 16.38
CA ALA A 543 -14.15 35.24 17.58
C ALA A 543 -13.77 33.82 18.01
N LYS A 544 -14.69 32.85 17.90
CA LYS A 544 -14.43 31.46 18.28
C LYS A 544 -13.29 30.83 17.49
N GLU A 545 -13.04 31.24 16.24
CA GLU A 545 -11.97 30.71 15.42
C GLU A 545 -10.55 31.12 15.88
N LYS A 546 -10.45 32.14 16.76
CA LYS A 546 -9.16 32.68 17.21
C LYS A 546 -8.78 32.30 18.64
N GLY A 547 -9.68 31.68 19.37
CA GLY A 547 -9.48 31.28 20.76
C GLY A 547 -9.01 32.37 21.72
N VAL A 548 -8.71 31.99 22.95
CA VAL A 548 -8.23 32.94 23.99
C VAL A 548 -6.99 32.47 24.72
N LEU A 549 -6.67 31.17 24.72
CA LEU A 549 -5.48 30.58 25.36
C LEU A 549 -4.27 30.57 24.44
N ALA A 550 -4.39 29.83 23.33
CA ALA A 550 -3.31 29.63 22.37
C ALA A 550 -3.70 29.98 20.92
N GLY A 551 -4.96 30.42 20.73
CA GLY A 551 -5.50 30.82 19.44
C GLY A 551 -6.03 29.63 18.62
N TYR A 552 -6.43 28.56 19.29
CA TYR A 552 -7.14 27.44 18.66
C TYR A 552 -8.66 27.69 18.69
N PRO A 553 -9.42 27.14 17.73
CA PRO A 553 -10.87 27.31 17.69
C PRO A 553 -11.54 26.86 19.00
N VAL A 554 -12.51 27.66 19.48
CA VAL A 554 -13.30 27.32 20.68
C VAL A 554 -14.52 26.53 20.29
N ILE A 555 -14.74 25.40 20.96
CA ILE A 555 -15.88 24.50 20.76
C ILE A 555 -16.63 24.26 22.07
N ASN A 556 -17.79 23.66 21.99
CA ASN A 556 -18.58 23.16 23.13
C ASN A 556 -19.00 24.32 24.09
N PHE A 557 -19.53 25.40 23.54
CA PHE A 557 -20.02 26.50 24.37
C PHE A 557 -21.35 27.06 23.88
N LYS A 558 -22.07 27.62 24.82
CA LYS A 558 -23.32 28.37 24.61
C LYS A 558 -23.12 29.85 24.97
N ALA A 559 -23.58 30.72 24.09
CA ALA A 559 -23.58 32.15 24.30
C ALA A 559 -25.03 32.67 24.33
N THR A 560 -25.44 33.25 25.44
CA THR A 560 -26.79 33.84 25.61
C THR A 560 -26.67 35.33 25.65
N LEU A 561 -27.22 36.02 24.63
CA LEU A 561 -27.36 37.48 24.61
C LEU A 561 -28.60 37.85 25.40
N TYR A 562 -28.44 38.50 26.56
CA TYR A 562 -29.57 38.79 27.47
C TYR A 562 -29.84 40.27 27.71
N ASP A 563 -28.85 41.15 27.46
CA ASP A 563 -29.02 42.62 27.64
C ASP A 563 -28.06 43.37 26.69
N GLY A 564 -28.24 44.70 26.61
CA GLY A 564 -27.39 45.58 25.82
C GLY A 564 -27.91 46.97 25.73
N SER A 565 -27.23 47.81 24.96
CA SER A 565 -27.72 49.16 24.63
C SER A 565 -27.30 49.58 23.23
N TYR A 566 -28.03 50.50 22.62
CA TYR A 566 -27.73 51.07 21.32
C TYR A 566 -27.82 52.60 21.32
N HIS A 567 -27.14 53.20 20.36
CA HIS A 567 -27.21 54.64 20.10
C HIS A 567 -27.92 54.85 18.75
N PRO A 568 -28.97 55.71 18.71
CA PRO A 568 -29.81 55.87 17.51
C PRO A 568 -29.07 56.26 16.23
N VAL A 569 -27.90 56.92 16.34
CA VAL A 569 -27.12 57.42 15.20
C VAL A 569 -25.84 56.61 14.97
N ASP A 570 -25.16 56.20 16.05
CA ASP A 570 -23.81 55.60 15.97
C ASP A 570 -23.80 54.07 15.98
N SER A 571 -24.95 53.42 16.16
CA SER A 571 -25.05 51.95 16.15
C SER A 571 -25.22 51.42 14.75
N ASN A 572 -24.44 50.39 14.44
CA ASN A 572 -24.47 49.64 13.18
C ASN A 572 -24.01 48.20 13.40
N ASP A 573 -24.16 47.33 12.38
CA ASP A 573 -23.79 45.91 12.41
C ASP A 573 -22.33 45.71 12.83
N LEU A 574 -21.40 46.52 12.30
CA LEU A 574 -19.98 46.40 12.61
C LEU A 574 -19.72 46.68 14.11
N SER A 575 -20.39 47.70 14.69
CA SER A 575 -20.22 48.05 16.11
C SER A 575 -20.69 46.91 17.02
N PHE A 576 -21.84 46.28 16.73
CA PHE A 576 -22.35 45.14 17.51
C PHE A 576 -21.50 43.88 17.30
N LYS A 577 -21.00 43.64 16.09
CA LYS A 577 -20.03 42.59 15.81
C LYS A 577 -18.76 42.76 16.66
N LEU A 578 -18.18 43.94 16.69
CA LEU A 578 -16.97 44.23 17.49
C LEU A 578 -17.26 44.14 19.01
N ALA A 579 -18.43 44.59 19.45
CA ALA A 579 -18.85 44.44 20.85
C ALA A 579 -18.95 42.95 21.26
N ALA A 580 -19.52 42.12 20.39
CA ALA A 580 -19.57 40.66 20.60
C ALA A 580 -18.20 40.02 20.69
N ILE A 581 -17.24 40.42 19.81
CA ILE A 581 -15.84 39.94 19.87
C ILE A 581 -15.16 40.29 21.18
N LEU A 582 -15.41 41.52 21.69
CA LEU A 582 -14.88 41.96 22.98
C LEU A 582 -15.50 41.16 24.14
N ALA A 583 -16.84 40.97 24.11
CA ALA A 583 -17.52 40.13 25.09
C ALA A 583 -17.02 38.69 25.09
N PHE A 584 -16.82 38.11 23.90
CA PHE A 584 -16.28 36.74 23.75
C PHE A 584 -14.93 36.61 24.44
N LYS A 585 -13.98 37.50 24.13
CA LYS A 585 -12.64 37.45 24.71
C LYS A 585 -12.69 37.55 26.25
N ALA A 586 -13.38 38.54 26.79
CA ALA A 586 -13.49 38.73 28.23
C ALA A 586 -14.27 37.61 28.93
N GLY A 587 -15.29 37.06 28.26
CA GLY A 587 -16.11 35.98 28.78
C GLY A 587 -15.41 34.65 28.83
N MET A 588 -14.74 34.29 27.75
CA MET A 588 -13.98 33.05 27.68
C MET A 588 -12.82 33.02 28.68
N GLU A 589 -12.07 34.12 28.83
CA GLU A 589 -10.99 34.23 29.82
C GLU A 589 -11.49 34.03 31.27
N LYS A 590 -12.70 34.48 31.61
CA LYS A 590 -13.31 34.32 32.94
C LYS A 590 -13.96 32.96 33.17
N ALA A 591 -14.35 32.26 32.11
CA ALA A 591 -15.11 31.00 32.18
C ALA A 591 -14.24 29.76 32.36
N LYS A 592 -13.02 29.90 32.87
CA LYS A 592 -12.05 28.79 33.02
C LYS A 592 -11.78 28.07 31.70
N PRO A 593 -11.13 28.72 30.76
CA PRO A 593 -10.78 28.09 29.46
C PRO A 593 -9.78 26.99 29.64
N VAL A 594 -9.94 25.88 28.89
CA VAL A 594 -9.04 24.73 28.84
C VAL A 594 -8.73 24.34 27.40
N LEU A 595 -7.55 23.74 27.20
CA LEU A 595 -7.15 23.20 25.92
C LEU A 595 -7.64 21.77 25.75
N LEU A 596 -8.14 21.45 24.57
CA LEU A 596 -8.56 20.10 24.17
C LEU A 596 -7.62 19.53 23.12
N GLU A 597 -7.29 18.24 23.24
CA GLU A 597 -6.53 17.48 22.24
C GLU A 597 -7.40 16.44 21.56
N PRO A 598 -7.16 16.15 20.26
CA PRO A 598 -7.86 15.09 19.57
C PRO A 598 -7.36 13.72 20.05
N PHE A 599 -8.30 12.84 20.41
CA PHE A 599 -8.08 11.43 20.65
C PHE A 599 -8.46 10.63 19.42
N VAL A 600 -7.68 9.62 19.13
CA VAL A 600 -7.92 8.68 18.04
C VAL A 600 -8.18 7.29 18.59
N ARG A 601 -9.04 6.55 17.92
CA ARG A 601 -9.25 5.13 18.13
C ARG A 601 -8.33 4.36 17.19
N MET A 602 -7.53 3.48 17.76
CA MET A 602 -6.55 2.67 17.05
C MET A 602 -6.95 1.20 17.06
N GLU A 603 -6.76 0.54 15.93
CA GLU A 603 -6.76 -0.92 15.78
C GLU A 603 -5.33 -1.37 15.46
N ILE A 604 -4.73 -2.15 16.35
CA ILE A 604 -3.33 -2.57 16.21
C ILE A 604 -3.31 -4.09 16.11
N ARG A 605 -2.71 -4.62 15.03
CA ARG A 605 -2.54 -6.06 14.78
C ARG A 605 -1.09 -6.44 14.97
N ILE A 606 -0.84 -7.40 15.84
CA ILE A 606 0.50 -7.83 16.20
C ILE A 606 0.53 -9.34 16.51
N PRO A 607 1.68 -10.02 16.33
CA PRO A 607 1.87 -11.35 16.92
C PRO A 607 1.77 -11.30 18.45
N GLU A 608 1.28 -12.39 19.04
CA GLU A 608 1.04 -12.51 20.50
C GLU A 608 2.29 -12.18 21.34
N GLU A 609 3.46 -12.58 20.87
CA GLU A 609 4.75 -12.37 21.56
C GLU A 609 5.08 -10.89 21.84
N TYR A 610 4.54 -9.93 21.03
CA TYR A 610 4.77 -8.49 21.20
C TYR A 610 3.69 -7.77 22.00
N MET A 611 2.65 -8.47 22.45
CA MET A 611 1.49 -7.84 23.10
C MET A 611 1.88 -7.02 24.33
N GLY A 612 2.74 -7.58 25.19
CA GLY A 612 3.19 -6.90 26.41
C GLY A 612 3.95 -5.61 26.13
N ASP A 613 4.85 -5.63 25.16
CA ASP A 613 5.66 -4.46 24.79
C ASP A 613 4.81 -3.35 24.19
N VAL A 614 3.87 -3.70 23.30
CA VAL A 614 2.96 -2.74 22.65
C VAL A 614 1.99 -2.14 23.68
N MET A 615 1.42 -2.93 24.58
CA MET A 615 0.57 -2.39 25.66
C MET A 615 1.35 -1.45 26.59
N GLY A 616 2.59 -1.80 26.93
CA GLY A 616 3.49 -0.96 27.72
C GLY A 616 3.80 0.37 27.03
N ASP A 617 4.00 0.36 25.70
CA ASP A 617 4.25 1.56 24.91
C ASP A 617 2.99 2.44 24.80
N LEU A 618 1.82 1.86 24.56
CA LEU A 618 0.55 2.60 24.54
C LEU A 618 0.28 3.32 25.87
N ASN A 619 0.55 2.66 27.00
CA ASN A 619 0.41 3.29 28.32
C ASN A 619 1.37 4.48 28.51
N LYS A 620 2.60 4.41 28.02
CA LYS A 620 3.54 5.55 28.04
C LYS A 620 3.04 6.73 27.21
N ARG A 621 2.28 6.46 26.13
CA ARG A 621 1.64 7.45 25.25
C ARG A 621 0.28 7.93 25.74
N ARG A 622 -0.03 7.74 27.01
CA ARG A 622 -1.34 8.10 27.59
C ARG A 622 -2.51 7.37 26.95
N GLY A 623 -2.24 6.24 26.27
CA GLY A 623 -3.24 5.42 25.60
C GLY A 623 -4.04 4.57 26.60
N ARG A 624 -5.29 4.30 26.25
CA ARG A 624 -6.21 3.44 27.01
C ARG A 624 -6.57 2.24 26.14
N VAL A 625 -6.18 1.05 26.53
CA VAL A 625 -6.60 -0.18 25.85
C VAL A 625 -8.07 -0.44 26.18
N LEU A 626 -8.90 -0.51 25.16
CA LEU A 626 -10.36 -0.72 25.26
C LEU A 626 -10.74 -2.19 25.18
N GLY A 627 -9.98 -2.98 24.44
CA GLY A 627 -10.27 -4.38 24.22
C GLY A 627 -9.15 -5.10 23.49
N MET A 628 -9.25 -6.42 23.52
CA MET A 628 -8.35 -7.33 22.82
C MET A 628 -9.18 -8.43 22.17
N ASP A 629 -8.81 -8.82 20.96
CA ASP A 629 -9.43 -9.90 20.21
C ASP A 629 -8.37 -10.66 19.41
N HIS A 630 -8.74 -11.81 18.87
CA HIS A 630 -7.90 -12.59 17.98
C HIS A 630 -8.40 -12.48 16.55
N THR A 631 -7.48 -12.30 15.63
CA THR A 631 -7.83 -12.38 14.21
C THR A 631 -8.00 -13.84 13.78
N GLU A 632 -8.68 -14.08 12.68
CA GLU A 632 -8.79 -15.42 12.07
C GLU A 632 -7.42 -16.01 11.71
N THR A 633 -6.41 -15.17 11.55
CA THR A 633 -5.01 -15.55 11.24
C THR A 633 -4.16 -15.81 12.49
N GLY A 634 -4.74 -15.72 13.69
CA GLY A 634 -4.04 -15.98 14.97
C GLY A 634 -3.20 -14.80 15.49
N GLU A 635 -3.33 -13.62 14.88
CA GLU A 635 -2.73 -12.40 15.40
C GLU A 635 -3.61 -11.78 16.48
N GLN A 636 -3.01 -11.02 17.39
CA GLN A 636 -3.72 -10.22 18.40
C GLN A 636 -4.22 -8.90 17.75
N LEU A 637 -5.46 -8.57 18.00
CA LEU A 637 -6.06 -7.28 17.66
C LEU A 637 -6.26 -6.47 18.94
N LEU A 638 -5.52 -5.37 19.09
CA LEU A 638 -5.65 -4.44 20.22
C LEU A 638 -6.48 -3.23 19.77
N LEU A 639 -7.50 -2.90 20.55
CA LEU A 639 -8.27 -1.67 20.39
C LEU A 639 -7.83 -0.68 21.46
N ALA A 640 -7.41 0.51 21.09
CA ALA A 640 -6.95 1.53 22.01
C ALA A 640 -7.42 2.92 21.63
N GLU A 641 -7.51 3.82 22.62
CA GLU A 641 -7.68 5.26 22.39
C GLU A 641 -6.43 5.98 22.89
N VAL A 642 -5.88 6.85 22.04
CA VAL A 642 -4.59 7.52 22.28
C VAL A 642 -4.70 8.97 21.79
N PRO A 643 -4.06 9.97 22.47
CA PRO A 643 -3.95 11.31 21.93
C PRO A 643 -3.22 11.31 20.58
N GLU A 644 -3.73 12.01 19.58
CA GLU A 644 -3.14 12.07 18.24
C GLU A 644 -1.69 12.56 18.26
N ALA A 645 -1.38 13.50 19.16
CA ALA A 645 -0.02 14.03 19.33
C ALA A 645 1.03 12.96 19.66
N GLU A 646 0.62 11.86 20.32
CA GLU A 646 1.50 10.77 20.75
C GLU A 646 1.75 9.72 19.65
N ILE A 647 0.99 9.76 18.55
CA ILE A 647 1.06 8.73 17.51
C ILE A 647 1.60 9.23 16.16
N LEU A 648 1.98 10.49 16.04
CA LEU A 648 2.46 11.06 14.77
C LEU A 648 3.60 10.26 14.13
N LYS A 649 4.45 9.63 14.95
CA LYS A 649 5.57 8.76 14.52
C LYS A 649 5.40 7.31 14.97
N TYR A 650 4.20 6.91 15.38
CA TYR A 650 3.96 5.58 15.94
C TYR A 650 4.26 4.43 14.98
N SER A 651 4.11 4.64 13.67
CA SER A 651 4.45 3.61 12.67
C SER A 651 5.92 3.17 12.74
N ILE A 652 6.82 4.07 13.11
CA ILE A 652 8.25 3.79 13.26
C ILE A 652 8.49 2.97 14.52
N ASP A 653 7.89 3.43 15.63
CA ASP A 653 8.06 2.81 16.93
C ASP A 653 7.42 1.42 16.97
N LEU A 654 6.22 1.25 16.41
CA LEU A 654 5.57 -0.06 16.31
C LEU A 654 6.40 -1.05 15.47
N ARG A 655 6.96 -0.59 14.33
CA ARG A 655 7.86 -1.42 13.53
C ARG A 655 9.12 -1.83 14.29
N ALA A 656 9.67 -0.93 15.08
CA ALA A 656 10.85 -1.24 15.92
C ALA A 656 10.50 -2.26 17.02
N LEU A 657 9.40 -2.07 17.73
CA LEU A 657 8.91 -2.96 18.80
C LEU A 657 8.57 -4.37 18.29
N THR A 658 7.97 -4.46 17.12
CA THR A 658 7.45 -5.71 16.54
C THR A 658 8.33 -6.31 15.45
N GLN A 659 9.56 -5.82 15.30
CA GLN A 659 10.47 -6.20 14.21
C GLN A 659 9.83 -6.10 12.82
N GLY A 660 8.93 -5.12 12.63
CA GLY A 660 8.23 -4.87 11.37
C GLY A 660 6.97 -5.71 11.15
N ARG A 661 6.53 -6.51 12.14
CA ARG A 661 5.32 -7.34 12.02
C ARG A 661 4.03 -6.60 12.37
N GLY A 662 4.10 -5.60 13.26
CA GLY A 662 2.94 -4.82 13.68
C GLY A 662 2.38 -3.93 12.59
N GLU A 663 1.06 -3.86 12.54
CA GLU A 663 0.28 -2.99 11.66
C GLU A 663 -0.78 -2.26 12.48
N PHE A 664 -1.13 -1.04 12.11
CA PHE A 664 -2.19 -0.31 12.78
C PHE A 664 -2.96 0.58 11.81
N GLU A 665 -4.21 0.82 12.16
CA GLU A 665 -5.06 1.85 11.57
C GLU A 665 -5.62 2.71 12.68
N TYR A 666 -5.99 3.96 12.37
CA TYR A 666 -6.62 4.83 13.36
C TYR A 666 -7.66 5.75 12.71
N GLU A 667 -8.60 6.21 13.53
CA GLU A 667 -9.62 7.18 13.15
C GLU A 667 -9.85 8.16 14.31
N PHE A 668 -10.29 9.38 13.98
CA PHE A 668 -10.65 10.37 14.99
C PHE A 668 -11.81 9.83 15.86
N ALA A 669 -11.67 9.96 17.18
CA ALA A 669 -12.70 9.54 18.13
C ALA A 669 -13.43 10.76 18.74
N ARG A 670 -12.73 11.62 19.46
CA ARG A 670 -13.26 12.79 20.13
C ARG A 670 -12.15 13.75 20.58
N TYR A 671 -12.55 14.87 21.16
CA TYR A 671 -11.66 15.77 21.88
C TYR A 671 -11.74 15.49 23.40
N GLU A 672 -10.58 15.52 24.09
CA GLU A 672 -10.48 15.45 25.54
C GLU A 672 -9.57 16.56 26.10
N GLU A 673 -9.74 16.90 27.38
CA GLU A 673 -8.93 17.93 28.05
C GLU A 673 -7.46 17.54 28.11
N VAL A 674 -6.58 18.45 27.70
CA VAL A 674 -5.13 18.28 27.80
C VAL A 674 -4.69 18.40 29.26
N PRO A 675 -3.87 17.48 29.78
CA PRO A 675 -3.30 17.59 31.13
C PRO A 675 -2.59 18.93 31.34
N GLU A 676 -2.75 19.53 32.51
CA GLU A 676 -2.32 20.93 32.80
C GLU A 676 -0.83 21.19 32.49
N ASN A 677 0.05 20.24 32.80
CA ASN A 677 1.49 20.35 32.54
C ASN A 677 1.80 20.40 31.03
N ILE A 678 1.05 19.65 30.21
CA ILE A 678 1.21 19.62 28.76
C ILE A 678 0.57 20.87 28.13
N SER A 679 -0.62 21.25 28.61
CA SER A 679 -1.34 22.43 28.17
C SER A 679 -0.51 23.71 28.32
N LYS A 680 0.14 23.91 29.46
CA LYS A 680 1.04 25.04 29.70
C LYS A 680 2.16 25.12 28.66
N ARG A 681 2.81 23.99 28.36
CA ARG A 681 3.88 23.93 27.36
C ARG A 681 3.37 24.31 25.97
N ILE A 682 2.24 23.75 25.54
CA ILE A 682 1.65 24.04 24.23
C ILE A 682 1.31 25.52 24.09
N ILE A 683 0.71 26.11 25.14
CA ILE A 683 0.35 27.54 25.16
C ILE A 683 1.61 28.41 25.08
N GLU A 684 2.68 28.08 25.81
CA GLU A 684 3.94 28.83 25.80
C GLU A 684 4.62 28.75 24.43
N GLU A 685 4.71 27.56 23.83
CA GLU A 685 5.26 27.36 22.50
C GLU A 685 4.51 28.17 21.44
N ARG A 686 3.19 28.10 21.44
CA ARG A 686 2.34 28.83 20.49
C ARG A 686 2.40 30.35 20.64
N ASN A 687 2.60 30.84 21.85
CA ASN A 687 2.73 32.26 22.09
C ASN A 687 4.11 32.83 21.72
N LYS A 688 5.14 32.00 21.61
CA LYS A 688 6.46 32.39 21.06
C LYS A 688 6.44 32.55 19.54
N ASP A 689 5.54 31.84 18.85
CA ASP A 689 5.41 31.88 17.40
C ASP A 689 4.49 33.02 16.89
N LYS A 690 3.82 33.76 17.82
CA LYS A 690 3.02 34.98 17.53
C LYS A 690 3.87 36.23 17.63
#